data_7702e60a95b153c8e781554c3b182289
#
_entry.id   7702e60a95b153c8e781554c3b182289
#
_cell.length_a   1.000
_cell.length_b   1.000
_cell.length_c   1.000
_cell.angle_alpha   90.00
_cell.angle_beta   90.00
_cell.angle_gamma   90.00
#
_symmetry.space_group_name_H-M   'P 1'
#
loop_
_entity.id
_entity.type
_entity.pdbx_description
1 polymer ?
#
loop_
_entity_poly.entity_id
_entity_poly.type
_entity_poly.pdbx_seq_one_letter_code
_entity_poly.pdbx_strand_id
1 'polypeptide(L)'
;MSATYRLQLRGPESDPTQAFTFADAEDHLPYFSRLGVSHLYLSPVMQAPKESTHGYDVTDPSVINPELGGIDGLRSLAEKAHEVGIKLLLDIVPNHVGVDDPQLNPWWWDLLKNGKESEYAEYFDVDWSEDNGAGGRLGLPVLGSEDDVAELRIEEGPAGSEGTETEPMLCYYDNRFPIAEGTLGGTPQEVHDRQHYRLMFWRDGVINYRRFFSINGLAGLRQEDPVVFEHSHRILNQLIAANIIDGVRVDHPDGLADPFNYLKQLRKLIGDERWLLVEKILGVTEPLDPRLTVDGTTGYDALRELDGVFVHRPAVGTMANLALDMTGSEWDAKAFEEAEYELKSEVAGQELAAEVRRLARAVRSDNWSTSGEAVSDEELRETLIELIASMPVYRADYESLSRVTSTAIAQMIIRYPERADALDLIATALISRGEANVRFAQVCGAVMAKGVEDTAFYRGSRLVSLQEVGGAPGRFGVSPAEFHLLQAERARLWPKAMTTLTTHDTKRGEDVRSRISCITESAERFAELCDSIEYVDGGTCHFLLQNMIGVWPADGQVTDELRERLHAYAEKAMREAGVHTTWFDVNEEFEASIHQWIDSTIDDQGEEITAFVAEIAPAAEVVSISKKLLQIMGPGIPDIYQGTEFFTDSLVDPDNRRRVDFAERMEALDRVSRGDVRSTDDERLYVIATALQIRNQFELDEASYLPVMATGTMERHVLGTLRGEDVITLVTRRPLDILRDGWADTTVALPEGVWEDRLSGSMWEGEVPLDSLFSERGQAILTRMGA
;
A
#
# COMPACT_ATOMS: atom_id res chain seq x y z
N MET A 1 15.01 9.61 16.33
CA MET A 1 14.50 8.30 15.80
C MET A 1 15.38 7.85 14.64
N SER A 2 15.83 6.56 14.61
CA SER A 2 16.69 6.10 13.50
C SER A 2 15.85 5.50 12.35
N ALA A 3 15.17 4.42 12.62
CA ALA A 3 14.39 3.66 11.64
C ALA A 3 13.31 2.82 12.33
N THR A 4 12.34 2.38 11.56
CA THR A 4 11.43 1.29 11.94
C THR A 4 11.89 -0.03 11.29
N TYR A 5 11.45 -1.14 11.88
CA TYR A 5 11.49 -2.45 11.25
C TYR A 5 10.08 -3.03 11.25
N ARG A 6 9.49 -3.18 10.06
CA ARG A 6 8.13 -3.71 9.91
C ARG A 6 8.12 -5.22 10.07
N LEU A 7 7.31 -5.71 11.00
CA LEU A 7 7.04 -7.14 11.23
C LEU A 7 5.61 -7.48 10.82
N GLN A 8 5.47 -8.54 10.04
CA GLN A 8 4.19 -9.15 9.70
C GLN A 8 3.93 -10.28 10.69
N LEU A 9 3.07 -9.99 11.66
CA LEU A 9 2.66 -10.96 12.67
C LEU A 9 1.62 -11.92 12.09
N ARG A 10 1.73 -13.18 12.46
CA ARG A 10 0.83 -14.24 11.99
C ARG A 10 0.68 -15.32 13.05
N GLY A 11 -0.58 -15.70 13.33
CA GLY A 11 -0.89 -16.79 14.24
C GLY A 11 -0.61 -18.18 13.62
N PRO A 12 -0.43 -19.22 14.45
CA PRO A 12 -0.13 -20.57 13.98
C PRO A 12 -1.30 -21.28 13.26
N GLU A 13 -2.55 -20.86 13.50
CA GLU A 13 -3.72 -21.44 12.85
C GLU A 13 -3.83 -21.03 11.36
N SER A 14 -3.24 -19.89 10.94
CA SER A 14 -3.23 -19.48 9.54
C SER A 14 -2.28 -20.34 8.69
N ASP A 15 -1.05 -20.52 9.15
CA ASP A 15 -0.02 -21.41 8.61
C ASP A 15 1.07 -21.63 9.67
N PRO A 16 1.12 -22.82 10.29
CA PRO A 16 2.12 -23.12 11.33
C PRO A 16 3.58 -22.93 10.87
N THR A 17 3.86 -23.08 9.57
CA THR A 17 5.22 -22.94 9.02
C THR A 17 5.63 -21.49 8.85
N GLN A 18 4.67 -20.57 8.75
CA GLN A 18 4.85 -19.14 8.56
C GLN A 18 4.49 -18.32 9.82
N ALA A 19 4.16 -18.98 10.94
CA ALA A 19 3.79 -18.31 12.19
C ALA A 19 4.92 -17.40 12.68
N PHE A 20 4.53 -16.19 13.13
CA PHE A 20 5.42 -15.20 13.74
C PHE A 20 4.61 -14.37 14.74
N THR A 21 4.78 -14.67 16.02
CA THR A 21 4.00 -14.13 17.15
C THR A 21 4.80 -13.05 17.92
N PHE A 22 4.21 -12.50 18.99
CA PHE A 22 4.92 -11.60 19.90
C PHE A 22 6.14 -12.28 20.56
N ALA A 23 6.05 -13.58 20.85
CA ALA A 23 7.18 -14.32 21.43
C ALA A 23 8.33 -14.45 20.42
N ASP A 24 8.03 -14.71 19.15
CA ASP A 24 9.04 -14.75 18.10
C ASP A 24 9.71 -13.37 17.93
N ALA A 25 8.93 -12.28 17.92
CA ALA A 25 9.48 -10.93 17.85
C ALA A 25 10.38 -10.60 19.05
N GLU A 26 9.99 -11.05 20.25
CA GLU A 26 10.75 -10.90 21.49
C GLU A 26 12.11 -11.62 21.42
N ASP A 27 12.13 -12.86 20.89
CA ASP A 27 13.35 -13.65 20.74
C ASP A 27 14.37 -12.99 19.79
N HIS A 28 13.89 -12.17 18.84
CA HIS A 28 14.74 -11.49 17.86
C HIS A 28 15.08 -10.03 18.21
N LEU A 29 14.70 -9.50 19.38
CA LEU A 29 15.08 -8.16 19.85
C LEU A 29 16.57 -7.88 19.81
N PRO A 30 17.47 -8.84 20.15
CA PRO A 30 18.92 -8.62 20.04
C PRO A 30 19.38 -8.31 18.61
N TYR A 31 18.75 -8.91 17.60
CA TYR A 31 19.03 -8.62 16.20
C TYR A 31 18.64 -7.18 15.83
N PHE A 32 17.41 -6.77 16.14
CA PHE A 32 16.88 -5.44 15.80
C PHE A 32 17.67 -4.33 16.49
N SER A 33 18.02 -4.52 17.78
CA SER A 33 18.83 -3.57 18.53
C SER A 33 20.23 -3.41 17.92
N ARG A 34 20.88 -4.50 17.53
CA ARG A 34 22.20 -4.48 16.91
C ARG A 34 22.22 -3.94 15.49
N LEU A 35 21.16 -4.19 14.73
CA LEU A 35 20.96 -3.57 13.40
C LEU A 35 20.87 -2.06 13.52
N GLY A 36 20.35 -1.54 14.63
CA GLY A 36 20.30 -0.11 14.92
C GLY A 36 18.93 0.53 14.67
N VAL A 37 17.85 -0.26 14.58
CA VAL A 37 16.49 0.29 14.47
C VAL A 37 16.01 0.80 15.83
N SER A 38 15.16 1.83 15.81
CA SER A 38 14.63 2.45 17.04
C SER A 38 13.21 2.02 17.36
N HIS A 39 12.48 1.45 16.40
CA HIS A 39 11.09 1.04 16.57
C HIS A 39 10.83 -0.29 15.85
N LEU A 40 10.03 -1.16 16.47
CA LEU A 40 9.33 -2.23 15.77
C LEU A 40 7.97 -1.69 15.31
N TYR A 41 7.69 -1.81 14.04
CA TYR A 41 6.42 -1.46 13.42
C TYR A 41 5.61 -2.75 13.20
N LEU A 42 4.63 -2.98 14.07
CA LEU A 42 3.84 -4.21 14.08
C LEU A 42 2.66 -4.11 13.13
N SER A 43 2.37 -5.17 12.37
CA SER A 43 1.09 -5.33 11.66
C SER A 43 -0.07 -5.32 12.67
N PRO A 44 -1.35 -5.19 12.24
CA PRO A 44 -2.45 -5.09 13.18
C PRO A 44 -2.48 -6.22 14.20
N VAL A 45 -2.67 -5.89 15.47
CA VAL A 45 -2.58 -6.83 16.61
C VAL A 45 -3.93 -7.11 17.26
N MET A 46 -5.01 -6.45 16.81
CA MET A 46 -6.37 -6.70 17.30
C MET A 46 -6.86 -8.06 16.82
N GLN A 47 -7.90 -8.57 17.49
CA GLN A 47 -8.46 -9.87 17.15
C GLN A 47 -8.96 -9.88 15.70
N ALA A 48 -8.51 -10.88 14.95
CA ALA A 48 -8.88 -11.18 13.57
C ALA A 48 -9.28 -12.66 13.45
N PRO A 49 -9.83 -13.12 12.31
CA PRO A 49 -10.01 -14.56 12.09
C PRO A 49 -8.70 -15.32 12.30
N LYS A 50 -8.79 -16.57 12.77
CA LYS A 50 -7.60 -17.38 13.07
C LYS A 50 -6.74 -17.65 11.83
N GLU A 51 -7.40 -17.73 10.68
CA GLU A 51 -6.80 -17.96 9.36
C GLU A 51 -6.22 -16.68 8.76
N SER A 52 -6.44 -15.52 9.38
CA SER A 52 -5.95 -14.24 8.84
C SER A 52 -4.41 -14.21 8.76
N THR A 53 -3.92 -13.89 7.57
CA THR A 53 -2.48 -13.80 7.29
C THR A 53 -1.92 -12.39 7.45
N HIS A 54 -2.79 -11.39 7.76
CA HIS A 54 -2.43 -9.97 7.74
C HIS A 54 -3.00 -9.15 8.91
N GLY A 55 -4.14 -9.55 9.50
CA GLY A 55 -4.78 -8.87 10.64
C GLY A 55 -5.55 -7.59 10.33
N TYR A 56 -5.74 -7.21 9.05
CA TYR A 56 -6.55 -6.04 8.67
C TYR A 56 -8.06 -6.31 8.68
N ASP A 57 -8.46 -7.56 8.75
CA ASP A 57 -9.84 -8.06 8.87
C ASP A 57 -10.26 -8.18 10.34
N VAL A 58 -10.01 -7.15 11.12
CA VAL A 58 -10.29 -7.09 12.57
C VAL A 58 -11.73 -7.45 12.88
N THR A 59 -11.97 -8.49 13.69
CA THR A 59 -13.32 -8.91 14.11
C THR A 59 -13.72 -8.30 15.46
N ASP A 60 -12.77 -8.04 16.35
CA ASP A 60 -12.99 -7.32 17.61
C ASP A 60 -11.85 -6.35 17.90
N PRO A 61 -12.06 -5.03 17.71
CA PRO A 61 -11.03 -4.01 17.97
C PRO A 61 -10.78 -3.77 19.47
N SER A 62 -11.51 -4.42 20.35
CA SER A 62 -11.38 -4.29 21.82
C SER A 62 -10.50 -5.36 22.47
N VAL A 63 -10.01 -6.34 21.68
CA VAL A 63 -9.23 -7.49 22.14
C VAL A 63 -7.91 -7.57 21.36
N ILE A 64 -6.80 -7.83 22.07
CA ILE A 64 -5.54 -8.19 21.42
C ILE A 64 -5.61 -9.65 21.00
N ASN A 65 -5.24 -9.95 19.75
CA ASN A 65 -5.38 -11.25 19.13
C ASN A 65 -4.71 -12.36 19.96
N PRO A 66 -5.50 -13.32 20.49
CA PRO A 66 -4.98 -14.45 21.26
C PRO A 66 -3.99 -15.31 20.47
N GLU A 67 -4.17 -15.46 19.15
CA GLU A 67 -3.28 -16.23 18.26
C GLU A 67 -1.87 -15.64 18.19
N LEU A 68 -1.71 -14.34 18.46
CA LEU A 68 -0.41 -13.66 18.52
C LEU A 68 0.22 -13.68 19.93
N GLY A 69 -0.51 -14.16 20.95
CA GLY A 69 -0.10 -14.19 22.36
C GLY A 69 -0.91 -13.27 23.28
N GLY A 70 -1.96 -12.61 22.76
CA GLY A 70 -2.86 -11.75 23.53
C GLY A 70 -2.17 -10.57 24.19
N ILE A 71 -2.89 -9.92 25.13
CA ILE A 71 -2.40 -8.71 25.81
C ILE A 71 -1.13 -8.96 26.64
N ASP A 72 -0.98 -10.16 27.21
CA ASP A 72 0.18 -10.49 28.04
C ASP A 72 1.43 -10.70 27.18
N GLY A 73 1.30 -11.33 26.00
CA GLY A 73 2.39 -11.44 25.03
C GLY A 73 2.86 -10.07 24.52
N LEU A 74 1.92 -9.18 24.16
CA LEU A 74 2.25 -7.82 23.72
C LEU A 74 2.94 -7.01 24.83
N ARG A 75 2.50 -7.17 26.08
CA ARG A 75 3.14 -6.51 27.24
C ARG A 75 4.56 -7.02 27.44
N SER A 76 4.79 -8.34 27.37
CA SER A 76 6.13 -8.94 27.48
C SER A 76 7.07 -8.40 26.41
N LEU A 77 6.61 -8.38 25.15
CA LEU A 77 7.37 -7.82 24.03
C LEU A 77 7.74 -6.35 24.29
N ALA A 78 6.77 -5.53 24.73
CA ALA A 78 6.99 -4.10 24.98
C ALA A 78 8.03 -3.87 26.09
N GLU A 79 7.90 -4.56 27.22
CA GLU A 79 8.84 -4.45 28.37
C GLU A 79 10.26 -4.77 27.91
N LYS A 80 10.45 -5.90 27.21
CA LYS A 80 11.79 -6.31 26.73
C LYS A 80 12.33 -5.43 25.61
N ALA A 81 11.46 -4.95 24.70
CA ALA A 81 11.87 -4.00 23.67
C ALA A 81 12.36 -2.69 24.28
N HIS A 82 11.64 -2.16 25.28
CA HIS A 82 12.05 -0.94 25.99
C HIS A 82 13.37 -1.13 26.77
N GLU A 83 13.63 -2.30 27.32
CA GLU A 83 14.91 -2.63 28.00
C GLU A 83 16.12 -2.50 27.05
N VAL A 84 15.94 -2.80 25.75
CA VAL A 84 16.99 -2.67 24.73
C VAL A 84 16.90 -1.37 23.93
N GLY A 85 16.03 -0.42 24.33
CA GLY A 85 15.88 0.90 23.71
C GLY A 85 15.04 0.90 22.44
N ILE A 86 14.29 -0.15 22.15
CA ILE A 86 13.38 -0.26 21.02
C ILE A 86 11.96 0.10 21.47
N LYS A 87 11.26 0.88 20.66
CA LYS A 87 9.87 1.32 20.85
C LYS A 87 8.91 0.56 19.95
N LEU A 88 7.62 0.59 20.26
CA LEU A 88 6.59 -0.07 19.47
C LEU A 88 5.69 0.94 18.74
N LEU A 89 5.61 0.81 17.42
CA LEU A 89 4.65 1.49 16.53
C LEU A 89 3.57 0.49 16.15
N LEU A 90 2.33 0.82 16.47
CA LEU A 90 1.17 -0.08 16.27
C LEU A 90 0.38 0.34 15.04
N ASP A 91 0.04 -0.63 14.20
CA ASP A 91 -0.90 -0.45 13.08
C ASP A 91 -2.34 -0.64 13.56
N ILE A 92 -3.22 0.33 13.33
CA ILE A 92 -4.64 0.26 13.71
C ILE A 92 -5.54 0.45 12.49
N VAL A 93 -6.67 -0.25 12.50
CA VAL A 93 -7.64 -0.28 11.41
C VAL A 93 -8.97 0.34 11.87
N PRO A 94 -9.12 1.67 11.86
CA PRO A 94 -10.31 2.31 12.38
C PRO A 94 -11.49 2.34 11.40
N ASN A 95 -11.22 2.23 10.10
CA ASN A 95 -12.23 2.45 9.06
C ASN A 95 -13.28 1.35 8.98
N HIS A 96 -12.91 0.09 9.24
CA HIS A 96 -13.77 -1.08 9.02
C HIS A 96 -13.46 -2.21 9.99
N VAL A 97 -14.34 -3.20 10.01
CA VAL A 97 -14.16 -4.49 10.72
C VAL A 97 -14.59 -5.64 9.81
N GLY A 98 -14.00 -6.82 10.07
CA GLY A 98 -14.34 -8.07 9.41
C GLY A 98 -15.72 -8.57 9.84
N VAL A 99 -16.53 -8.93 8.85
CA VAL A 99 -17.92 -9.42 9.04
C VAL A 99 -18.25 -10.63 8.16
N ASP A 100 -17.25 -11.19 7.51
CA ASP A 100 -17.40 -12.34 6.59
C ASP A 100 -17.93 -13.56 7.33
N ASP A 101 -17.38 -13.84 8.51
CA ASP A 101 -17.99 -14.73 9.50
C ASP A 101 -18.66 -13.90 10.60
N PRO A 102 -20.01 -13.77 10.58
CA PRO A 102 -20.73 -12.95 11.55
C PRO A 102 -20.54 -13.39 13.01
N GLN A 103 -20.24 -14.68 13.25
CA GLN A 103 -20.04 -15.21 14.59
C GLN A 103 -18.77 -14.66 15.28
N LEU A 104 -17.77 -14.29 14.48
CA LEU A 104 -16.50 -13.75 14.98
C LEU A 104 -16.58 -12.27 15.39
N ASN A 105 -17.62 -11.55 14.95
CA ASN A 105 -17.79 -10.13 15.25
C ASN A 105 -19.03 -9.92 16.15
N PRO A 106 -18.87 -9.69 17.44
CA PRO A 106 -19.99 -9.58 18.39
C PRO A 106 -20.90 -8.39 18.10
N TRP A 107 -20.36 -7.28 17.57
CA TRP A 107 -21.16 -6.09 17.20
C TRP A 107 -22.05 -6.36 15.99
N TRP A 108 -21.49 -7.04 15.00
CA TRP A 108 -22.20 -7.41 13.79
C TRP A 108 -23.25 -8.50 14.04
N TRP A 109 -22.91 -9.49 14.89
CA TRP A 109 -23.85 -10.54 15.29
C TRP A 109 -25.09 -9.97 15.98
N ASP A 110 -24.88 -9.06 16.94
CA ASP A 110 -26.00 -8.38 17.63
C ASP A 110 -26.81 -7.49 16.67
N LEU A 111 -26.14 -6.77 15.77
CA LEU A 111 -26.80 -5.97 14.74
C LEU A 111 -27.70 -6.82 13.84
N LEU A 112 -27.24 -8.00 13.39
CA LEU A 112 -28.05 -8.91 12.58
C LEU A 112 -29.23 -9.45 13.36
N LYS A 113 -29.05 -9.74 14.66
CA LYS A 113 -30.10 -10.31 15.54
C LYS A 113 -31.20 -9.32 15.89
N ASN A 114 -30.84 -8.06 16.16
CA ASN A 114 -31.72 -7.03 16.72
C ASN A 114 -32.05 -5.88 15.73
N GLY A 115 -31.37 -5.79 14.60
CA GLY A 115 -31.60 -4.76 13.58
C GLY A 115 -31.40 -3.34 14.14
N LYS A 116 -32.33 -2.45 13.85
CA LYS A 116 -32.29 -1.03 14.30
C LYS A 116 -32.35 -0.88 15.83
N GLU A 117 -32.82 -1.90 16.55
CA GLU A 117 -32.91 -1.88 18.01
C GLU A 117 -31.61 -2.37 18.69
N SER A 118 -30.61 -2.82 17.92
CA SER A 118 -29.30 -3.19 18.42
C SER A 118 -28.59 -1.98 19.03
N GLU A 119 -27.87 -2.19 20.14
CA GLU A 119 -27.00 -1.18 20.71
C GLU A 119 -25.84 -0.80 19.76
N TYR A 120 -25.54 -1.66 18.79
CA TYR A 120 -24.51 -1.45 17.76
C TYR A 120 -25.05 -0.92 16.42
N ALA A 121 -26.35 -0.58 16.32
CA ALA A 121 -26.96 -0.12 15.08
C ALA A 121 -26.29 1.15 14.53
N GLU A 122 -25.80 2.02 15.42
CA GLU A 122 -25.11 3.26 15.06
C GLU A 122 -23.59 3.08 14.91
N TYR A 123 -23.03 1.88 15.16
CA TYR A 123 -21.59 1.62 14.99
C TYR A 123 -21.22 1.46 13.54
N PHE A 124 -22.12 0.87 12.77
CA PHE A 124 -21.93 0.60 11.35
C PHE A 124 -22.60 1.67 10.51
N ASP A 125 -21.98 1.97 9.39
CA ASP A 125 -22.51 2.93 8.43
C ASP A 125 -23.53 2.26 7.50
N VAL A 126 -24.74 2.01 8.00
CA VAL A 126 -25.85 1.35 7.32
C VAL A 126 -26.89 2.35 6.83
N ASP A 127 -27.36 2.18 5.61
CA ASP A 127 -28.53 2.86 5.08
C ASP A 127 -29.82 2.09 5.42
N TRP A 128 -30.57 2.60 6.38
CA TRP A 128 -31.80 2.02 6.86
C TRP A 128 -33.06 2.55 6.16
N SER A 129 -32.94 3.27 5.06
CA SER A 129 -34.10 3.77 4.31
C SER A 129 -34.91 2.62 3.68
N GLU A 130 -36.22 2.84 3.49
CA GLU A 130 -37.11 1.82 2.91
C GLU A 130 -36.74 1.49 1.45
N ASP A 131 -36.11 2.42 0.75
CA ASP A 131 -35.66 2.27 -0.65
C ASP A 131 -34.17 1.87 -0.77
N ASN A 132 -33.59 1.31 0.30
CA ASN A 132 -32.22 0.83 0.34
C ASN A 132 -31.94 -0.44 -0.50
N GLY A 133 -32.94 -0.97 -1.21
CA GLY A 133 -32.88 -2.20 -2.01
C GLY A 133 -33.21 -3.49 -1.23
N ALA A 134 -33.19 -3.44 0.12
CA ALA A 134 -33.54 -4.58 0.99
C ALA A 134 -34.81 -4.32 1.82
N GLY A 135 -35.59 -3.28 1.49
CA GLY A 135 -36.85 -2.94 2.19
C GLY A 135 -36.62 -2.51 3.63
N GLY A 136 -35.66 -1.61 3.88
CA GLY A 136 -35.31 -1.10 5.21
C GLY A 136 -34.60 -2.09 6.13
N ARG A 137 -34.18 -3.24 5.61
CA ARG A 137 -33.35 -4.27 6.27
C ARG A 137 -31.90 -4.18 5.84
N LEU A 138 -31.00 -4.88 6.52
CA LEU A 138 -29.62 -5.02 6.13
C LEU A 138 -29.51 -6.02 4.96
N GLY A 139 -28.99 -5.62 3.80
CA GLY A 139 -28.76 -6.50 2.65
C GLY A 139 -27.40 -7.15 2.70
N LEU A 140 -27.36 -8.50 2.69
CA LEU A 140 -26.12 -9.28 2.75
C LEU A 140 -25.94 -10.04 1.43
N PRO A 141 -24.92 -9.69 0.61
CA PRO A 141 -24.73 -10.28 -0.73
C PRO A 141 -23.97 -11.60 -0.64
N VAL A 142 -24.60 -12.67 -0.14
CA VAL A 142 -23.96 -13.97 0.14
C VAL A 142 -24.52 -15.14 -0.68
N LEU A 143 -25.69 -15.00 -1.30
CA LEU A 143 -26.28 -16.09 -2.08
C LEU A 143 -25.61 -16.23 -3.44
N GLY A 144 -25.35 -17.46 -3.86
CA GLY A 144 -24.78 -17.80 -5.17
C GLY A 144 -25.76 -17.58 -6.32
N SER A 145 -27.09 -17.66 -6.05
CA SER A 145 -28.19 -17.33 -6.95
C SER A 145 -29.43 -16.87 -6.17
N GLU A 146 -30.42 -16.27 -6.83
CA GLU A 146 -31.67 -15.90 -6.17
C GLU A 146 -32.44 -17.14 -5.64
N ASP A 147 -32.36 -18.29 -6.31
CA ASP A 147 -33.00 -19.53 -5.94
C ASP A 147 -32.37 -20.20 -4.72
N ASP A 148 -31.19 -19.84 -4.32
CA ASP A 148 -30.43 -20.44 -3.20
C ASP A 148 -31.05 -20.16 -1.83
N VAL A 149 -32.04 -19.28 -1.78
CA VAL A 149 -32.90 -19.16 -0.58
C VAL A 149 -33.53 -20.52 -0.22
N ALA A 150 -33.71 -21.43 -1.19
CA ALA A 150 -34.19 -22.78 -0.97
C ALA A 150 -33.19 -23.70 -0.23
N GLU A 151 -31.90 -23.38 -0.26
CA GLU A 151 -30.82 -24.13 0.40
C GLU A 151 -30.64 -23.75 1.87
N LEU A 152 -31.39 -22.75 2.36
CA LEU A 152 -31.33 -22.31 3.75
C LEU A 152 -31.77 -23.41 4.70
N ARG A 153 -31.05 -23.54 5.82
CA ARG A 153 -31.31 -24.51 6.88
C ARG A 153 -31.33 -23.81 8.24
N ILE A 154 -31.96 -24.47 9.23
CA ILE A 154 -31.90 -24.03 10.62
C ILE A 154 -31.12 -25.11 11.39
N GLU A 155 -30.05 -24.71 12.03
CA GLU A 155 -29.18 -25.59 12.83
C GLU A 155 -28.96 -24.98 14.22
N GLU A 156 -28.73 -25.83 15.23
CA GLU A 156 -28.30 -25.39 16.56
C GLU A 156 -26.77 -25.26 16.59
N GLY A 157 -26.29 -24.14 17.09
CA GLY A 157 -24.86 -23.89 17.21
C GLY A 157 -24.51 -22.91 18.32
N PRO A 158 -23.22 -22.64 18.57
CA PRO A 158 -22.80 -21.74 19.63
C PRO A 158 -23.26 -20.31 19.36
N ALA A 159 -23.76 -19.62 20.37
CA ALA A 159 -24.13 -18.22 20.31
C ALA A 159 -22.88 -17.35 20.30
N GLY A 160 -22.46 -16.89 19.09
CA GLY A 160 -21.20 -16.17 18.90
C GLY A 160 -19.96 -17.05 18.98
N SER A 161 -18.78 -16.44 18.90
CA SER A 161 -17.49 -17.15 18.82
C SER A 161 -17.05 -17.84 20.13
N GLU A 162 -17.52 -17.36 21.27
CA GLU A 162 -17.16 -17.87 22.61
C GLU A 162 -18.32 -18.44 23.40
N GLY A 163 -19.51 -18.56 22.77
CA GLY A 163 -20.75 -18.98 23.42
C GLY A 163 -20.70 -20.40 23.92
N THR A 164 -20.94 -20.59 25.23
CA THR A 164 -21.18 -21.91 25.84
C THR A 164 -22.63 -22.35 25.68
N GLU A 165 -23.51 -21.43 25.32
CA GLU A 165 -24.94 -21.67 25.06
C GLU A 165 -25.16 -21.89 23.56
N THR A 166 -26.03 -22.84 23.21
CA THR A 166 -26.42 -23.07 21.82
C THR A 166 -27.72 -22.33 21.53
N GLU A 167 -27.82 -21.75 20.34
CA GLU A 167 -29.01 -21.10 19.81
C GLU A 167 -29.30 -21.57 18.38
N PRO A 168 -30.56 -21.53 17.94
CA PRO A 168 -30.89 -21.79 16.54
C PRO A 168 -30.40 -20.69 15.65
N MET A 169 -29.75 -21.06 14.53
CA MET A 169 -29.20 -20.18 13.54
C MET A 169 -29.73 -20.49 12.16
N LEU A 170 -29.82 -19.47 11.31
CA LEU A 170 -30.04 -19.62 9.89
C LEU A 170 -28.70 -19.88 9.20
N CYS A 171 -28.64 -20.96 8.44
CA CYS A 171 -27.41 -21.41 7.80
C CYS A 171 -27.55 -21.45 6.30
N TYR A 172 -26.48 -20.97 5.61
CA TYR A 172 -26.29 -21.09 4.17
C TYR A 172 -24.88 -21.59 3.91
N TYR A 173 -24.74 -22.85 3.51
CA TYR A 173 -23.47 -23.60 3.53
C TYR A 173 -22.76 -23.46 4.87
N ASP A 174 -21.55 -22.87 4.88
CA ASP A 174 -20.76 -22.63 6.10
C ASP A 174 -21.11 -21.31 6.81
N ASN A 175 -21.87 -20.42 6.16
CA ASN A 175 -22.29 -19.16 6.76
C ASN A 175 -23.37 -19.37 7.82
N ARG A 176 -23.22 -18.69 8.94
CA ARG A 176 -24.13 -18.74 10.10
C ARG A 176 -24.64 -17.33 10.43
N PHE A 177 -25.96 -17.24 10.62
CA PHE A 177 -26.64 -15.97 10.90
C PHE A 177 -27.56 -16.13 12.11
N PRO A 178 -27.65 -15.14 13.02
CA PRO A 178 -28.53 -15.19 14.16
C PRO A 178 -30.00 -15.11 13.74
N ILE A 179 -30.87 -15.73 14.51
CA ILE A 179 -32.34 -15.63 14.34
C ILE A 179 -32.87 -14.65 15.39
N ALA A 180 -33.62 -13.64 14.95
CA ALA A 180 -34.26 -12.66 15.81
C ALA A 180 -35.26 -13.31 16.77
N GLU A 181 -35.34 -12.81 18.02
CA GLU A 181 -36.21 -13.37 19.07
C GLU A 181 -37.69 -13.41 18.60
N GLY A 182 -38.34 -14.52 18.83
CA GLY A 182 -39.74 -14.72 18.48
C GLY A 182 -40.05 -14.97 17.01
N THR A 183 -39.00 -15.03 16.12
CA THR A 183 -39.17 -15.26 14.68
C THR A 183 -38.94 -16.71 14.25
N LEU A 184 -38.49 -17.57 15.16
CA LEU A 184 -38.31 -19.00 14.90
C LEU A 184 -39.65 -19.70 14.67
N GLY A 185 -39.69 -20.56 13.63
CA GLY A 185 -40.87 -21.38 13.29
C GLY A 185 -41.34 -21.25 11.86
N GLY A 186 -41.81 -22.32 11.27
CA GLY A 186 -42.11 -22.46 9.84
C GLY A 186 -40.93 -23.02 9.07
N THR A 187 -40.86 -22.78 7.75
CA THR A 187 -39.75 -23.17 6.90
C THR A 187 -38.54 -22.22 7.13
N PRO A 188 -37.31 -22.62 6.75
CA PRO A 188 -36.15 -21.72 6.82
C PRO A 188 -36.35 -20.42 6.03
N GLN A 189 -37.02 -20.47 4.90
CA GLN A 189 -37.38 -19.30 4.09
C GLN A 189 -38.33 -18.36 4.83
N GLU A 190 -39.38 -18.91 5.50
CA GLU A 190 -40.30 -18.10 6.29
C GLU A 190 -39.60 -17.47 7.50
N VAL A 191 -38.61 -18.15 8.09
CA VAL A 191 -37.77 -17.58 9.15
C VAL A 191 -36.90 -16.45 8.58
N HIS A 192 -36.23 -16.66 7.44
CA HIS A 192 -35.42 -15.66 6.75
C HIS A 192 -36.22 -14.39 6.42
N ASP A 193 -37.47 -14.53 5.96
CA ASP A 193 -38.32 -13.38 5.62
C ASP A 193 -38.68 -12.49 6.80
N ARG A 194 -38.53 -12.99 8.04
CA ARG A 194 -38.80 -12.25 9.29
C ARG A 194 -37.57 -11.65 9.94
N GLN A 195 -36.35 -11.87 9.36
CA GLN A 195 -35.12 -11.36 9.97
C GLN A 195 -34.92 -9.86 9.69
N HIS A 196 -34.05 -9.21 10.47
CA HIS A 196 -33.64 -7.83 10.31
C HIS A 196 -32.65 -7.63 9.15
N TYR A 197 -32.14 -8.72 8.60
CA TYR A 197 -31.31 -8.78 7.41
C TYR A 197 -32.04 -9.54 6.30
N ARG A 198 -31.49 -9.44 5.09
CA ARG A 198 -31.90 -10.18 3.92
C ARG A 198 -30.68 -10.69 3.18
N LEU A 199 -30.60 -12.02 3.02
CA LEU A 199 -29.58 -12.64 2.17
C LEU A 199 -29.95 -12.38 0.71
N MET A 200 -29.01 -11.82 -0.06
CA MET A 200 -29.21 -11.36 -1.43
C MET A 200 -28.29 -12.13 -2.35
N PHE A 201 -28.67 -12.27 -3.61
CA PHE A 201 -27.76 -12.74 -4.65
C PHE A 201 -26.61 -11.74 -4.80
N TRP A 202 -25.40 -12.24 -4.73
CA TRP A 202 -24.22 -11.36 -4.67
C TRP A 202 -24.05 -10.43 -5.88
N ARG A 203 -24.55 -10.83 -7.08
CA ARG A 203 -24.51 -10.01 -8.30
C ARG A 203 -25.60 -8.95 -8.38
N ASP A 204 -26.62 -8.97 -7.51
CA ASP A 204 -27.69 -7.94 -7.53
C ASP A 204 -27.17 -6.55 -7.17
N GLY A 205 -25.99 -6.46 -6.61
CA GLY A 205 -25.37 -5.20 -6.21
C GLY A 205 -26.17 -4.44 -5.14
N VAL A 206 -26.99 -5.14 -4.36
CA VAL A 206 -27.78 -4.58 -3.26
C VAL A 206 -26.95 -4.64 -1.99
N ILE A 207 -26.22 -3.58 -1.75
CA ILE A 207 -25.40 -3.38 -0.55
C ILE A 207 -25.80 -2.05 0.06
N ASN A 208 -26.15 -2.05 1.33
CA ASN A 208 -26.67 -0.87 2.02
C ASN A 208 -25.89 -0.52 3.30
N TYR A 209 -24.65 -1.04 3.41
CA TYR A 209 -23.65 -0.61 4.40
C TYR A 209 -22.38 -0.19 3.69
N ARG A 210 -21.62 0.71 4.29
CA ARG A 210 -20.33 1.12 3.74
C ARG A 210 -19.33 -0.03 3.86
N ARG A 211 -18.58 -0.25 2.80
CA ARG A 211 -17.52 -1.27 2.72
C ARG A 211 -16.14 -0.63 2.68
N PHE A 212 -15.12 -1.42 2.98
CA PHE A 212 -13.77 -1.11 2.56
C PHE A 212 -13.64 -1.44 1.07
N PHE A 213 -13.49 -0.41 0.23
CA PHE A 213 -13.57 -0.51 -1.24
C PHE A 213 -14.84 -1.28 -1.70
N SER A 214 -14.66 -2.39 -2.41
CA SER A 214 -15.75 -3.27 -2.86
C SER A 214 -15.86 -4.58 -2.08
N ILE A 215 -15.13 -4.73 -0.96
CA ILE A 215 -15.04 -5.98 -0.20
C ILE A 215 -16.26 -6.10 0.75
N ASN A 216 -17.16 -7.04 0.46
CA ASN A 216 -18.40 -7.24 1.20
C ASN A 216 -18.18 -7.68 2.66
N GLY A 217 -17.10 -8.41 2.94
CA GLY A 217 -16.73 -8.90 4.27
C GLY A 217 -16.10 -7.86 5.19
N LEU A 218 -15.92 -6.58 4.73
CA LEU A 218 -15.31 -5.51 5.51
C LEU A 218 -16.27 -4.32 5.68
N ALA A 219 -17.00 -4.29 6.81
CA ALA A 219 -18.04 -3.30 7.08
C ALA A 219 -17.49 -2.05 7.75
N GLY A 220 -17.84 -0.88 7.21
CA GLY A 220 -17.36 0.42 7.69
C GLY A 220 -17.96 0.85 9.02
N LEU A 221 -17.10 1.37 9.91
CA LEU A 221 -17.45 1.94 11.21
C LEU A 221 -17.65 3.45 11.15
N ARG A 222 -18.56 3.96 11.99
CA ARG A 222 -18.87 5.40 12.12
C ARG A 222 -18.00 6.04 13.20
N GLN A 223 -16.71 6.21 12.90
CA GLN A 223 -15.75 6.81 13.83
C GLN A 223 -16.02 8.29 14.17
N GLU A 224 -16.91 8.93 13.45
CA GLU A 224 -17.42 10.26 13.75
C GLU A 224 -18.36 10.28 14.97
N ASP A 225 -18.92 9.14 15.35
CA ASP A 225 -19.69 8.98 16.59
C ASP A 225 -18.73 8.80 17.79
N PRO A 226 -18.85 9.65 18.85
CA PRO A 226 -17.96 9.56 20.00
C PRO A 226 -18.04 8.25 20.76
N VAL A 227 -19.20 7.56 20.77
CA VAL A 227 -19.37 6.27 21.45
C VAL A 227 -18.62 5.18 20.69
N VAL A 228 -18.72 5.20 19.35
CA VAL A 228 -18.01 4.25 18.47
C VAL A 228 -16.50 4.45 18.59
N PHE A 229 -16.04 5.71 18.55
CA PHE A 229 -14.63 6.04 18.75
C PHE A 229 -14.11 5.52 20.11
N GLU A 230 -14.84 5.79 21.21
CA GLU A 230 -14.43 5.36 22.54
C GLU A 230 -14.36 3.83 22.65
N HIS A 231 -15.35 3.11 22.11
CA HIS A 231 -15.39 1.65 22.17
C HIS A 231 -14.33 0.99 21.31
N SER A 232 -14.16 1.42 20.07
CA SER A 232 -13.17 0.86 19.14
C SER A 232 -11.73 1.17 19.56
N HIS A 233 -11.49 2.24 20.33
CA HIS A 233 -10.17 2.60 20.84
C HIS A 233 -9.95 2.27 22.33
N ARG A 234 -10.85 1.52 22.95
CA ARG A 234 -10.74 1.18 24.38
C ARG A 234 -9.46 0.45 24.70
N ILE A 235 -9.08 -0.58 23.92
CA ILE A 235 -7.83 -1.32 24.12
C ILE A 235 -6.61 -0.43 23.86
N LEU A 236 -6.64 0.38 22.81
CA LEU A 236 -5.58 1.34 22.52
C LEU A 236 -5.33 2.29 23.71
N ASN A 237 -6.39 2.82 24.31
CA ASN A 237 -6.29 3.66 25.52
C ASN A 237 -5.64 2.92 26.69
N GLN A 238 -5.94 1.63 26.88
CA GLN A 238 -5.31 0.80 27.91
C GLN A 238 -3.82 0.59 27.63
N LEU A 239 -3.44 0.32 26.37
CA LEU A 239 -2.04 0.15 25.96
C LEU A 239 -1.22 1.44 26.19
N ILE A 240 -1.82 2.60 25.88
CA ILE A 240 -1.23 3.91 26.13
C ILE A 240 -1.04 4.16 27.63
N ALA A 241 -2.09 3.92 28.44
CA ALA A 241 -2.03 4.13 29.87
C ALA A 241 -1.00 3.20 30.56
N ALA A 242 -0.79 2.01 30.02
CA ALA A 242 0.22 1.06 30.49
C ALA A 242 1.62 1.31 29.91
N ASN A 243 1.79 2.32 29.05
CA ASN A 243 3.03 2.63 28.33
C ASN A 243 3.60 1.45 27.51
N ILE A 244 2.70 0.69 26.86
CA ILE A 244 3.06 -0.46 26.01
C ILE A 244 3.42 -0.02 24.60
N ILE A 245 2.80 1.06 24.10
CA ILE A 245 3.02 1.56 22.74
C ILE A 245 3.55 3.00 22.72
N ASP A 246 4.37 3.31 21.73
CA ASP A 246 5.06 4.59 21.57
C ASP A 246 4.59 5.38 20.35
N GLY A 247 3.86 4.74 19.46
CA GLY A 247 3.30 5.37 18.27
C GLY A 247 2.16 4.56 17.66
N VAL A 248 1.46 5.21 16.74
CA VAL A 248 0.31 4.64 16.01
C VAL A 248 0.41 4.99 14.53
N ARG A 249 0.16 4.01 13.69
CA ARG A 249 -0.11 4.19 12.26
C ARG A 249 -1.58 3.92 12.00
N VAL A 250 -2.24 4.84 11.35
CA VAL A 250 -3.67 4.74 11.01
C VAL A 250 -3.83 4.22 9.59
N ASP A 251 -4.46 3.07 9.46
CA ASP A 251 -4.85 2.46 8.19
C ASP A 251 -6.02 3.23 7.56
N HIS A 252 -5.94 3.48 6.27
CA HIS A 252 -7.00 4.01 5.41
C HIS A 252 -7.85 5.17 6.03
N PRO A 253 -7.25 6.25 6.50
CA PRO A 253 -8.02 7.36 7.09
C PRO A 253 -8.94 8.05 6.08
N ASP A 254 -8.65 7.97 4.78
CA ASP A 254 -9.46 8.57 3.72
C ASP A 254 -10.85 7.92 3.58
N GLY A 255 -11.05 6.71 4.10
CA GLY A 255 -12.35 6.04 4.17
C GLY A 255 -13.27 6.56 5.27
N LEU A 256 -12.75 7.30 6.24
CA LEU A 256 -13.54 7.86 7.36
C LEU A 256 -14.46 8.99 6.91
N ALA A 257 -15.57 9.20 7.63
CA ALA A 257 -16.48 10.30 7.35
C ALA A 257 -15.81 11.68 7.57
N ASP A 258 -15.07 11.83 8.66
CA ASP A 258 -14.32 13.03 9.02
C ASP A 258 -12.92 12.66 9.52
N PRO A 259 -11.96 12.43 8.61
CA PRO A 259 -10.60 12.06 9.00
C PRO A 259 -9.89 13.16 9.79
N PHE A 260 -10.21 14.40 9.53
CA PHE A 260 -9.61 15.53 10.24
C PHE A 260 -9.95 15.51 11.73
N ASN A 261 -11.24 15.39 12.06
CA ASN A 261 -11.68 15.32 13.45
C ASN A 261 -11.26 14.02 14.12
N TYR A 262 -11.30 12.90 13.39
CA TYR A 262 -10.80 11.63 13.89
C TYR A 262 -9.34 11.72 14.34
N LEU A 263 -8.44 12.20 13.47
CA LEU A 263 -7.01 12.35 13.79
C LEU A 263 -6.77 13.31 14.94
N LYS A 264 -7.57 14.36 15.05
CA LYS A 264 -7.52 15.29 16.20
C LYS A 264 -7.91 14.60 17.51
N GLN A 265 -8.96 13.77 17.50
CA GLN A 265 -9.37 13.00 18.67
C GLN A 265 -8.32 11.95 19.03
N LEU A 266 -7.77 11.24 18.03
CA LEU A 266 -6.71 10.26 18.23
C LEU A 266 -5.43 10.90 18.78
N ARG A 267 -5.00 12.05 18.27
CA ARG A 267 -3.86 12.81 18.82
C ARG A 267 -4.08 13.17 20.29
N LYS A 268 -5.29 13.60 20.65
CA LYS A 268 -5.65 13.86 22.03
C LYS A 268 -5.58 12.60 22.92
N LEU A 269 -5.96 11.45 22.37
CA LEU A 269 -5.93 10.17 23.07
C LEU A 269 -4.48 9.71 23.31
N ILE A 270 -3.63 9.74 22.28
CA ILE A 270 -2.26 9.22 22.37
C ILE A 270 -1.27 10.22 22.99
N GLY A 271 -1.62 11.52 23.04
CA GLY A 271 -0.75 12.61 23.50
C GLY A 271 0.22 13.11 22.43
N ASP A 272 0.85 14.28 22.69
CA ASP A 272 1.69 14.97 21.70
C ASP A 272 3.07 14.32 21.50
N GLU A 273 3.53 13.52 22.47
CA GLU A 273 4.86 12.91 22.46
C GLU A 273 4.94 11.60 21.66
N ARG A 274 3.81 10.96 21.38
CA ARG A 274 3.77 9.71 20.63
C ARG A 274 3.67 9.97 19.14
N TRP A 275 4.35 9.12 18.38
CA TRP A 275 4.41 9.21 16.93
C TRP A 275 3.05 8.82 16.30
N LEU A 276 2.52 9.66 15.40
CA LEU A 276 1.25 9.44 14.71
C LEU A 276 1.45 9.54 13.19
N LEU A 277 1.31 8.41 12.53
CA LEU A 277 1.38 8.31 11.08
C LEU A 277 0.02 7.99 10.47
N VAL A 278 -0.14 8.37 9.21
CA VAL A 278 -1.32 8.02 8.42
C VAL A 278 -0.92 7.34 7.12
N GLU A 279 -1.66 6.30 6.77
CA GLU A 279 -1.62 5.80 5.42
C GLU A 279 -2.43 6.72 4.53
N LYS A 280 -1.75 7.61 3.86
CA LYS A 280 -2.36 8.49 2.89
C LYS A 280 -1.57 8.48 1.61
N ILE A 281 -2.25 8.07 0.54
CA ILE A 281 -1.68 8.10 -0.80
C ILE A 281 -1.82 9.51 -1.35
N LEU A 282 -0.68 10.14 -1.63
CA LEU A 282 -0.62 11.50 -2.15
C LEU A 282 -0.41 11.50 -3.66
N GLY A 283 -1.25 12.20 -4.39
CA GLY A 283 -1.01 12.52 -5.79
C GLY A 283 0.30 13.29 -5.98
N VAL A 284 0.82 13.34 -7.22
CA VAL A 284 2.14 13.96 -7.53
C VAL A 284 2.25 15.42 -7.03
N THR A 285 1.17 16.16 -7.10
CA THR A 285 1.11 17.58 -6.68
C THR A 285 0.24 17.80 -5.45
N GLU A 286 -0.20 16.73 -4.81
CA GLU A 286 -1.02 16.79 -3.60
C GLU A 286 -0.13 16.96 -2.37
N PRO A 287 -0.22 18.07 -1.63
CA PRO A 287 0.47 18.22 -0.36
C PRO A 287 -0.30 17.48 0.75
N LEU A 288 0.42 16.89 1.70
CA LEU A 288 -0.20 16.53 2.97
C LEU A 288 -0.70 17.80 3.66
N ASP A 289 -1.98 17.82 4.06
CA ASP A 289 -2.58 19.03 4.68
C ASP A 289 -1.88 19.33 6.03
N PRO A 290 -1.22 20.49 6.18
CA PRO A 290 -0.43 20.81 7.38
C PRO A 290 -1.27 21.02 8.64
N ARG A 291 -2.59 20.99 8.54
CA ARG A 291 -3.50 21.08 9.68
C ARG A 291 -3.87 19.70 10.25
N LEU A 292 -3.52 18.63 9.57
CA LEU A 292 -3.62 17.30 10.15
C LEU A 292 -2.67 17.20 11.35
N THR A 293 -3.19 16.68 12.46
CA THR A 293 -2.43 16.56 13.71
C THR A 293 -1.58 15.28 13.71
N VAL A 294 -0.83 15.08 12.62
CA VAL A 294 0.01 13.90 12.39
C VAL A 294 1.48 14.28 12.23
N ASP A 295 2.37 13.32 12.33
CA ASP A 295 3.81 13.51 12.12
C ASP A 295 4.21 13.26 10.65
N GLY A 296 3.36 12.62 9.86
CA GLY A 296 3.55 12.40 8.43
C GLY A 296 2.75 11.22 7.88
N THR A 297 3.06 10.88 6.63
CA THR A 297 2.52 9.69 5.93
C THR A 297 3.38 8.45 6.18
N THR A 298 2.93 7.28 5.68
CA THR A 298 3.69 6.02 5.62
C THR A 298 4.72 5.95 4.50
N GLY A 299 4.83 6.99 3.67
CA GLY A 299 5.97 7.19 2.78
C GLY A 299 5.85 6.68 1.35
N TYR A 300 4.66 6.42 0.82
CA TYR A 300 4.47 6.06 -0.58
C TYR A 300 4.83 7.20 -1.55
N ASP A 301 4.73 8.45 -1.10
CA ASP A 301 5.28 9.62 -1.81
C ASP A 301 6.81 9.54 -1.94
N ALA A 302 7.51 9.18 -0.85
CA ALA A 302 8.97 8.97 -0.86
C ALA A 302 9.38 7.79 -1.75
N LEU A 303 8.61 6.69 -1.74
CA LEU A 303 8.83 5.53 -2.60
C LEU A 303 8.83 5.95 -4.08
N ARG A 304 7.79 6.68 -4.53
CA ARG A 304 7.72 7.20 -5.90
C ARG A 304 8.94 8.04 -6.29
N GLU A 305 9.41 8.89 -5.38
CA GLU A 305 10.59 9.74 -5.60
C GLU A 305 11.87 8.92 -5.73
N LEU A 306 12.06 7.95 -4.81
CA LEU A 306 13.22 7.07 -4.76
C LEU A 306 13.28 6.09 -5.94
N ASP A 307 12.16 5.56 -6.38
CA ASP A 307 12.11 4.72 -7.58
C ASP A 307 12.34 5.56 -8.85
N GLY A 308 11.67 6.70 -8.94
CA GLY A 308 11.68 7.55 -10.13
C GLY A 308 13.04 8.15 -10.46
N VAL A 309 13.87 8.47 -9.45
CA VAL A 309 15.16 9.16 -9.68
C VAL A 309 16.19 8.24 -10.31
N PHE A 310 16.06 6.91 -10.23
CA PHE A 310 16.96 5.95 -10.86
C PHE A 310 16.59 5.60 -12.31
N VAL A 311 15.40 5.95 -12.77
CA VAL A 311 14.98 5.70 -14.15
C VAL A 311 15.85 6.48 -15.15
N HIS A 312 16.33 5.81 -16.19
CA HIS A 312 17.04 6.45 -17.32
C HIS A 312 16.06 7.14 -18.27
N ARG A 313 15.70 8.38 -17.96
CA ARG A 313 14.67 9.14 -18.69
C ARG A 313 14.87 9.26 -20.21
N PRO A 314 16.11 9.33 -20.75
CA PRO A 314 16.31 9.33 -22.20
C PRO A 314 15.75 8.09 -22.92
N ALA A 315 15.60 6.96 -22.26
CA ALA A 315 15.00 5.74 -22.83
C ALA A 315 13.49 5.83 -23.08
N VAL A 316 12.84 6.95 -22.69
CA VAL A 316 11.38 7.09 -22.79
C VAL A 316 10.83 6.81 -24.18
N GLY A 317 11.54 7.20 -25.24
CA GLY A 317 11.10 6.97 -26.61
C GLY A 317 11.13 5.50 -27.01
N THR A 318 12.22 4.80 -26.71
CA THR A 318 12.36 3.35 -26.98
C THR A 318 11.29 2.57 -26.21
N MET A 319 11.12 2.88 -24.92
CA MET A 319 10.11 2.20 -24.09
C MET A 319 8.66 2.51 -24.50
N ALA A 320 8.38 3.73 -24.98
CA ALA A 320 7.06 4.09 -25.48
C ALA A 320 6.74 3.38 -26.82
N ASN A 321 7.71 3.30 -27.74
CA ASN A 321 7.53 2.56 -28.99
C ASN A 321 7.28 1.06 -28.70
N LEU A 322 8.05 0.46 -27.81
CA LEU A 322 7.85 -0.92 -27.41
C LEU A 322 6.46 -1.15 -26.79
N ALA A 323 6.04 -0.27 -25.89
CA ALA A 323 4.71 -0.34 -25.31
C ALA A 323 3.61 -0.19 -26.40
N LEU A 324 3.78 0.70 -27.36
CA LEU A 324 2.86 0.87 -28.50
C LEU A 324 2.74 -0.41 -29.33
N ASP A 325 3.90 -1.03 -29.67
CA ASP A 325 3.91 -2.26 -30.46
C ASP A 325 3.24 -3.44 -29.74
N MET A 326 3.42 -3.53 -28.41
CA MET A 326 2.88 -4.61 -27.58
C MET A 326 1.42 -4.42 -27.18
N THR A 327 1.00 -3.18 -26.90
CA THR A 327 -0.30 -2.90 -26.26
C THR A 327 -1.22 -2.03 -27.10
N GLY A 328 -0.73 -1.46 -28.20
CA GLY A 328 -1.45 -0.48 -28.99
C GLY A 328 -1.47 0.94 -28.39
N SER A 329 -0.75 1.20 -27.28
CA SER A 329 -0.66 2.50 -26.62
C SER A 329 0.77 2.81 -26.21
N GLU A 330 1.18 4.08 -26.34
CA GLU A 330 2.48 4.56 -25.84
C GLU A 330 2.53 4.68 -24.31
N TRP A 331 1.38 4.57 -23.64
CA TRP A 331 1.23 4.73 -22.19
C TRP A 331 1.93 5.98 -21.65
N ASP A 332 1.89 7.08 -22.41
CA ASP A 332 2.35 8.39 -21.97
C ASP A 332 1.38 8.97 -20.89
N ALA A 333 1.67 10.17 -20.41
CA ALA A 333 0.84 10.78 -19.38
C ALA A 333 -0.63 10.93 -19.77
N LYS A 334 -0.88 11.24 -21.05
CA LYS A 334 -2.24 11.42 -21.58
C LYS A 334 -2.97 10.09 -21.73
N ALA A 335 -2.33 9.08 -22.31
CA ALA A 335 -2.92 7.76 -22.48
C ALA A 335 -3.21 7.10 -21.13
N PHE A 336 -2.33 7.31 -20.14
CA PHE A 336 -2.54 6.83 -18.79
C PHE A 336 -3.73 7.54 -18.09
N GLU A 337 -3.81 8.87 -18.21
CA GLU A 337 -4.95 9.65 -17.67
C GLU A 337 -6.30 9.24 -18.31
N GLU A 338 -6.32 8.97 -19.61
CA GLU A 338 -7.50 8.45 -20.31
C GLU A 338 -7.89 7.06 -19.78
N ALA A 339 -6.94 6.14 -19.62
CA ALA A 339 -7.18 4.81 -19.06
C ALA A 339 -7.66 4.87 -17.59
N GLU A 340 -7.04 5.72 -16.76
CA GLU A 340 -7.52 5.96 -15.39
C GLU A 340 -8.97 6.45 -15.34
N TYR A 341 -9.31 7.39 -16.20
CA TYR A 341 -10.67 7.93 -16.28
C TYR A 341 -11.69 6.84 -16.66
N GLU A 342 -11.39 6.04 -17.67
CA GLU A 342 -12.26 4.94 -18.11
C GLU A 342 -12.47 3.92 -17.01
N LEU A 343 -11.37 3.49 -16.34
CA LEU A 343 -11.43 2.51 -15.27
C LEU A 343 -12.14 3.02 -14.02
N LYS A 344 -11.93 4.27 -13.65
CA LYS A 344 -12.66 4.91 -12.56
C LYS A 344 -14.15 5.01 -12.85
N SER A 345 -14.52 5.31 -14.11
CA SER A 345 -15.92 5.33 -14.53
C SER A 345 -16.55 3.92 -14.45
N GLU A 346 -15.81 2.90 -14.87
CA GLU A 346 -16.27 1.51 -14.82
C GLU A 346 -16.48 1.05 -13.38
N VAL A 347 -15.49 1.24 -12.49
CA VAL A 347 -15.57 0.88 -11.07
C VAL A 347 -16.72 1.60 -10.37
N ALA A 348 -16.89 2.91 -10.62
CA ALA A 348 -17.98 3.69 -10.05
C ALA A 348 -19.36 3.23 -10.55
N GLY A 349 -19.45 2.81 -11.81
CA GLY A 349 -20.69 2.34 -12.44
C GLY A 349 -21.06 0.89 -12.12
N GLN A 350 -20.09 0.05 -11.75
CA GLN A 350 -20.27 -1.40 -11.56
C GLN A 350 -20.02 -1.81 -10.09
N GLU A 351 -18.78 -1.98 -9.68
CA GLU A 351 -18.42 -2.51 -8.36
C GLU A 351 -18.90 -1.63 -7.20
N LEU A 352 -18.87 -0.31 -7.38
CA LEU A 352 -19.29 0.70 -6.39
C LEU A 352 -20.64 1.35 -6.76
N ALA A 353 -21.42 0.71 -7.61
CA ALA A 353 -22.73 1.21 -8.02
C ALA A 353 -23.72 1.39 -6.85
N ALA A 354 -23.61 0.58 -5.79
CA ALA A 354 -24.42 0.71 -4.58
C ALA A 354 -24.11 1.99 -3.84
N GLU A 355 -22.83 2.30 -3.66
CA GLU A 355 -22.32 3.52 -3.03
C GLU A 355 -22.71 4.77 -3.85
N VAL A 356 -22.60 4.71 -5.17
CA VAL A 356 -23.03 5.82 -6.07
C VAL A 356 -24.54 6.03 -6.00
N ARG A 357 -25.37 4.95 -5.92
CA ARG A 357 -26.81 5.09 -5.70
C ARG A 357 -27.13 5.77 -4.38
N ARG A 358 -26.43 5.39 -3.29
CA ARG A 358 -26.59 6.05 -1.99
C ARG A 358 -26.17 7.52 -2.04
N LEU A 359 -25.03 7.82 -2.71
CA LEU A 359 -24.59 9.19 -2.93
C LEU A 359 -25.63 10.02 -3.71
N ALA A 360 -26.23 9.47 -4.75
CA ALA A 360 -27.28 10.16 -5.51
C ALA A 360 -28.50 10.52 -4.63
N ARG A 361 -28.92 9.61 -3.74
CA ARG A 361 -29.98 9.92 -2.76
C ARG A 361 -29.57 11.01 -1.79
N ALA A 362 -28.33 10.97 -1.28
CA ALA A 362 -27.80 12.00 -0.40
C ALA A 362 -27.75 13.38 -1.09
N VAL A 363 -27.35 13.44 -2.38
CA VAL A 363 -27.37 14.67 -3.18
C VAL A 363 -28.79 15.23 -3.28
N ARG A 364 -29.80 14.39 -3.47
CA ARG A 364 -31.21 14.84 -3.48
C ARG A 364 -31.64 15.35 -2.11
N SER A 365 -31.28 14.66 -1.03
CA SER A 365 -31.66 15.04 0.33
C SER A 365 -31.00 16.34 0.80
N ASP A 366 -29.74 16.53 0.50
CA ASP A 366 -28.94 17.68 0.93
C ASP A 366 -29.14 18.93 0.05
N ASN A 367 -29.89 18.77 -1.06
CA ASN A 367 -30.18 19.86 -1.96
C ASN A 367 -31.24 20.82 -1.38
N TRP A 368 -30.86 22.06 -1.18
CA TRP A 368 -31.74 23.15 -0.73
C TRP A 368 -32.25 24.02 -1.87
N SER A 369 -31.92 23.68 -3.12
CA SER A 369 -32.33 24.38 -4.34
C SER A 369 -33.40 23.59 -5.10
N THR A 370 -34.34 24.29 -5.74
CA THR A 370 -35.34 23.68 -6.64
C THR A 370 -34.82 23.45 -8.04
N SER A 371 -33.58 23.84 -8.36
CA SER A 371 -33.02 23.74 -9.71
C SER A 371 -32.86 22.29 -10.20
N GLY A 372 -32.82 21.30 -9.31
CA GLY A 372 -32.64 19.90 -9.67
C GLY A 372 -33.90 19.07 -9.88
N GLU A 373 -35.12 19.67 -9.82
CA GLU A 373 -36.37 18.91 -10.00
C GLU A 373 -36.54 18.32 -11.42
N ALA A 374 -35.90 18.91 -12.41
CA ALA A 374 -35.94 18.45 -13.82
C ALA A 374 -34.89 17.36 -14.12
N VAL A 375 -33.90 17.16 -13.26
CA VAL A 375 -32.82 16.17 -13.45
C VAL A 375 -33.33 14.77 -13.07
N SER A 376 -33.25 13.81 -14.00
CA SER A 376 -33.61 12.43 -13.71
C SER A 376 -32.58 11.76 -12.78
N ASP A 377 -32.96 10.65 -12.11
CA ASP A 377 -32.04 9.89 -11.27
C ASP A 377 -30.94 9.19 -12.08
N GLU A 378 -31.23 8.81 -13.32
CA GLU A 378 -30.25 8.26 -14.25
C GLU A 378 -29.21 9.30 -14.63
N GLU A 379 -29.64 10.47 -15.08
CA GLU A 379 -28.76 11.61 -15.41
C GLU A 379 -27.88 12.03 -14.21
N LEU A 380 -28.48 12.08 -13.02
CA LEU A 380 -27.74 12.40 -11.79
C LEU A 380 -26.65 11.37 -11.51
N ARG A 381 -26.98 10.06 -11.61
CA ARG A 381 -25.99 8.99 -11.39
C ARG A 381 -24.88 9.00 -12.43
N GLU A 382 -25.21 9.14 -13.71
CA GLU A 382 -24.20 9.25 -14.77
C GLU A 382 -23.29 10.45 -14.56
N THR A 383 -23.87 11.62 -14.19
CA THR A 383 -23.06 12.82 -13.91
C THR A 383 -22.16 12.65 -12.69
N LEU A 384 -22.62 11.96 -11.66
CA LEU A 384 -21.80 11.61 -10.50
C LEU A 384 -20.64 10.69 -10.87
N ILE A 385 -20.87 9.64 -11.66
CA ILE A 385 -19.84 8.73 -12.14
C ILE A 385 -18.75 9.51 -12.90
N GLU A 386 -19.14 10.34 -13.84
CA GLU A 386 -18.23 11.18 -14.63
C GLU A 386 -17.42 12.16 -13.74
N LEU A 387 -18.07 12.78 -12.74
CA LEU A 387 -17.40 13.68 -11.81
C LEU A 387 -16.39 12.93 -10.93
N ILE A 388 -16.76 11.78 -10.37
CA ILE A 388 -15.89 10.93 -9.57
C ILE A 388 -14.68 10.49 -10.40
N ALA A 389 -14.91 10.03 -11.64
CA ALA A 389 -13.84 9.63 -12.54
C ALA A 389 -12.87 10.76 -12.89
N SER A 390 -13.36 12.01 -12.89
CA SER A 390 -12.55 13.20 -13.15
C SER A 390 -11.72 13.67 -11.95
N MET A 391 -11.90 13.09 -10.75
CA MET A 391 -11.16 13.52 -9.56
C MET A 391 -9.71 13.03 -9.61
N PRO A 392 -8.70 13.92 -9.45
CA PRO A 392 -7.29 13.55 -9.56
C PRO A 392 -6.65 13.12 -8.23
N VAL A 393 -7.42 13.09 -7.14
CA VAL A 393 -6.94 12.78 -5.78
C VAL A 393 -7.93 11.84 -5.09
N TYR A 394 -7.45 11.09 -4.10
CA TYR A 394 -8.28 10.18 -3.31
C TYR A 394 -9.43 10.90 -2.61
N ARG A 395 -9.15 12.09 -2.08
CA ARG A 395 -10.12 12.83 -1.28
C ARG A 395 -9.90 14.34 -1.41
N ALA A 396 -10.88 15.07 -1.91
CA ALA A 396 -10.75 16.50 -2.24
C ALA A 396 -11.38 17.45 -1.21
N ASP A 397 -11.95 16.97 -0.10
CA ASP A 397 -12.58 17.77 0.93
C ASP A 397 -11.60 18.36 1.96
N TYR A 398 -10.29 18.06 1.85
CA TYR A 398 -9.24 18.77 2.57
C TYR A 398 -9.16 20.23 2.11
N GLU A 399 -8.95 21.15 3.04
CA GLU A 399 -8.93 22.59 2.73
C GLU A 399 -7.76 22.99 1.81
N SER A 400 -6.63 22.29 1.92
CA SER A 400 -5.50 22.41 0.98
C SER A 400 -5.89 22.08 -0.47
N LEU A 401 -6.96 21.30 -0.67
CA LEU A 401 -7.49 20.84 -1.95
C LEU A 401 -8.81 21.48 -2.35
N SER A 402 -9.21 22.56 -1.69
CA SER A 402 -10.53 23.21 -1.82
C SER A 402 -10.93 23.62 -3.25
N ARG A 403 -9.97 23.71 -4.17
CA ARG A 403 -10.23 24.04 -5.59
C ARG A 403 -10.39 22.82 -6.51
N VAL A 404 -10.04 21.63 -6.05
CA VAL A 404 -10.01 20.42 -6.91
C VAL A 404 -11.41 20.13 -7.45
N THR A 405 -12.40 19.96 -6.57
CA THR A 405 -13.78 19.65 -6.97
C THR A 405 -14.39 20.74 -7.85
N SER A 406 -14.21 22.02 -7.48
CA SER A 406 -14.74 23.14 -8.29
C SER A 406 -14.08 23.23 -9.67
N THR A 407 -12.80 22.88 -9.78
CA THR A 407 -12.10 22.83 -11.07
C THR A 407 -12.61 21.66 -11.92
N ALA A 408 -12.82 20.49 -11.34
CA ALA A 408 -13.40 19.34 -12.05
C ALA A 408 -14.81 19.66 -12.58
N ILE A 409 -15.68 20.23 -11.73
CA ILE A 409 -17.04 20.66 -12.16
C ILE A 409 -16.96 21.67 -13.30
N ALA A 410 -16.10 22.69 -13.22
CA ALA A 410 -15.96 23.70 -14.28
C ALA A 410 -15.49 23.07 -15.62
N GLN A 411 -14.55 22.11 -15.57
CA GLN A 411 -14.11 21.37 -16.75
C GLN A 411 -15.22 20.50 -17.35
N MET A 412 -16.01 19.84 -16.49
CA MET A 412 -17.14 19.03 -16.93
C MET A 412 -18.24 19.86 -17.59
N ILE A 413 -18.57 21.04 -17.08
CA ILE A 413 -19.54 21.96 -17.71
C ILE A 413 -19.07 22.35 -19.11
N ILE A 414 -17.78 22.53 -19.33
CA ILE A 414 -17.23 22.83 -20.66
C ILE A 414 -17.33 21.60 -21.58
N ARG A 415 -17.05 20.41 -21.05
CA ARG A 415 -17.07 19.17 -21.84
C ARG A 415 -18.47 18.64 -22.11
N TYR A 416 -19.40 18.81 -21.15
CA TYR A 416 -20.77 18.30 -21.18
C TYR A 416 -21.75 19.41 -20.76
N PRO A 417 -21.96 20.44 -21.62
CA PRO A 417 -22.83 21.57 -21.26
C PRO A 417 -24.28 21.18 -21.02
N GLU A 418 -24.74 20.05 -21.58
CA GLU A 418 -26.06 19.47 -21.35
C GLU A 418 -26.28 18.96 -19.92
N ARG A 419 -25.22 18.67 -19.17
CA ARG A 419 -25.27 18.19 -17.79
C ARG A 419 -25.16 19.32 -16.75
N ALA A 420 -25.25 20.58 -17.17
CA ALA A 420 -25.04 21.73 -16.28
C ALA A 420 -26.03 21.74 -15.10
N ASP A 421 -27.29 21.40 -15.30
CA ASP A 421 -28.31 21.38 -14.24
C ASP A 421 -28.00 20.28 -13.20
N ALA A 422 -27.53 19.11 -13.65
CA ALA A 422 -27.11 18.01 -12.76
C ALA A 422 -25.84 18.38 -11.96
N LEU A 423 -24.88 19.05 -12.61
CA LEU A 423 -23.66 19.53 -11.93
C LEU A 423 -23.96 20.63 -10.92
N ASP A 424 -24.91 21.53 -11.21
CA ASP A 424 -25.37 22.55 -10.24
C ASP A 424 -26.05 21.91 -9.03
N LEU A 425 -26.87 20.86 -9.26
CA LEU A 425 -27.50 20.08 -8.20
C LEU A 425 -26.44 19.43 -7.30
N ILE A 426 -25.46 18.76 -7.88
CA ILE A 426 -24.35 18.11 -7.17
C ILE A 426 -23.55 19.16 -6.39
N ALA A 427 -23.11 20.24 -7.04
CA ALA A 427 -22.34 21.30 -6.41
C ALA A 427 -23.05 21.91 -5.19
N THR A 428 -24.38 22.13 -5.31
CA THR A 428 -25.20 22.67 -4.22
C THR A 428 -25.24 21.71 -3.02
N ALA A 429 -25.41 20.41 -3.28
CA ALA A 429 -25.38 19.41 -2.23
C ALA A 429 -24.01 19.29 -1.54
N LEU A 430 -22.91 19.32 -2.30
CA LEU A 430 -21.55 19.23 -1.75
C LEU A 430 -21.19 20.45 -0.86
N ILE A 431 -21.69 21.65 -1.21
CA ILE A 431 -21.49 22.88 -0.41
C ILE A 431 -22.22 22.80 0.95
N SER A 432 -23.32 22.06 1.04
CA SER A 432 -24.09 21.91 2.28
C SER A 432 -23.30 21.28 3.42
N ARG A 433 -22.20 20.57 3.11
CA ARG A 433 -21.39 19.76 4.03
C ARG A 433 -22.21 18.70 4.78
N GLY A 434 -23.28 18.22 4.16
CA GLY A 434 -24.13 17.15 4.63
C GLY A 434 -23.59 15.76 4.24
N GLU A 435 -24.49 14.77 4.19
CA GLU A 435 -24.14 13.38 3.83
C GLU A 435 -23.55 13.28 2.43
N ALA A 436 -24.05 14.05 1.47
CA ALA A 436 -23.55 14.04 0.09
C ALA A 436 -22.05 14.34 0.01
N ASN A 437 -21.56 15.32 0.75
CA ASN A 437 -20.14 15.68 0.75
C ASN A 437 -19.28 14.55 1.32
N VAL A 438 -19.71 13.94 2.42
CA VAL A 438 -19.00 12.81 3.04
C VAL A 438 -18.96 11.62 2.09
N ARG A 439 -20.13 11.22 1.52
CA ARG A 439 -20.21 10.08 0.59
C ARG A 439 -19.39 10.31 -0.68
N PHE A 440 -19.43 11.52 -1.23
CA PHE A 440 -18.63 11.85 -2.41
C PHE A 440 -17.14 11.66 -2.15
N ALA A 441 -16.64 12.17 -1.02
CA ALA A 441 -15.23 12.01 -0.65
C ALA A 441 -14.85 10.52 -0.46
N GLN A 442 -15.67 9.73 0.23
CA GLN A 442 -15.45 8.30 0.45
C GLN A 442 -15.47 7.49 -0.85
N VAL A 443 -16.43 7.75 -1.74
CA VAL A 443 -16.55 7.05 -3.03
C VAL A 443 -15.38 7.42 -3.94
N CYS A 444 -14.94 8.67 -3.99
CA CYS A 444 -13.75 9.07 -4.76
C CYS A 444 -12.51 8.28 -4.32
N GLY A 445 -12.30 8.12 -3.01
CA GLY A 445 -11.17 7.34 -2.48
C GLY A 445 -11.24 5.87 -2.88
N ALA A 446 -12.40 5.24 -2.74
CA ALA A 446 -12.60 3.84 -3.10
C ALA A 446 -12.42 3.59 -4.62
N VAL A 447 -12.98 4.49 -5.46
CA VAL A 447 -12.83 4.43 -6.92
C VAL A 447 -11.38 4.63 -7.34
N MET A 448 -10.65 5.55 -6.71
CA MET A 448 -9.23 5.78 -7.00
C MET A 448 -8.40 4.53 -6.67
N ALA A 449 -8.57 3.97 -5.47
CA ALA A 449 -7.84 2.78 -5.08
C ALA A 449 -8.11 1.59 -6.01
N LYS A 450 -9.40 1.26 -6.24
CA LYS A 450 -9.76 0.08 -7.03
C LYS A 450 -9.48 0.27 -8.52
N GLY A 451 -9.86 1.42 -9.09
CA GLY A 451 -9.71 1.68 -10.53
C GLY A 451 -8.26 1.92 -10.96
N VAL A 452 -7.46 2.58 -10.14
CA VAL A 452 -6.07 2.92 -10.49
C VAL A 452 -5.09 1.90 -9.94
N GLU A 453 -4.99 1.76 -8.62
CA GLU A 453 -3.93 0.93 -8.02
C GLU A 453 -4.19 -0.57 -8.19
N ASP A 454 -5.44 -1.02 -8.06
CA ASP A 454 -5.78 -2.43 -8.16
C ASP A 454 -6.19 -2.87 -9.56
N THR A 455 -6.30 -1.94 -10.54
CA THR A 455 -6.66 -2.31 -11.91
C THR A 455 -5.70 -1.71 -12.93
N ALA A 456 -5.60 -0.37 -13.04
CA ALA A 456 -4.72 0.25 -14.04
C ALA A 456 -3.26 -0.16 -13.90
N PHE A 457 -2.77 -0.37 -12.66
CA PHE A 457 -1.39 -0.77 -12.40
C PHE A 457 -1.09 -2.25 -12.71
N TYR A 458 -2.08 -3.02 -13.14
CA TYR A 458 -1.91 -4.37 -13.68
C TYR A 458 -2.13 -4.43 -15.20
N ARG A 459 -2.51 -3.31 -15.83
CA ARG A 459 -2.60 -3.20 -17.29
C ARG A 459 -1.25 -2.75 -17.89
N GLY A 460 -1.18 -2.71 -19.21
CA GLY A 460 0.05 -2.41 -19.93
C GLY A 460 0.76 -1.12 -19.48
N SER A 461 2.05 -1.05 -19.65
CA SER A 461 2.91 0.03 -19.19
C SER A 461 4.18 0.13 -20.02
N ARG A 462 4.80 1.31 -19.98
CA ARG A 462 6.17 1.46 -20.48
C ARG A 462 7.20 0.81 -19.57
N LEU A 463 6.98 0.93 -18.23
CA LEU A 463 7.91 0.44 -17.23
C LEU A 463 7.14 0.08 -15.96
N VAL A 464 7.01 -1.21 -15.67
CA VAL A 464 6.16 -1.70 -14.58
C VAL A 464 6.68 -1.34 -13.18
N SER A 465 7.98 -1.01 -13.01
CA SER A 465 8.50 -0.52 -11.73
C SER A 465 7.91 0.82 -11.29
N LEU A 466 7.27 1.57 -12.19
CA LEU A 466 6.56 2.82 -11.88
C LEU A 466 5.08 2.59 -11.53
N GLN A 467 4.56 1.37 -11.75
CA GLN A 467 3.21 0.95 -11.38
C GLN A 467 3.25 0.39 -9.96
N GLU A 468 3.33 1.26 -8.98
CA GLU A 468 3.44 0.92 -7.57
C GLU A 468 2.53 1.82 -6.74
N VAL A 469 2.20 1.41 -5.50
CA VAL A 469 1.34 2.19 -4.59
C VAL A 469 1.83 3.63 -4.50
N GLY A 470 0.95 4.58 -4.77
CA GLY A 470 1.29 6.01 -4.85
C GLY A 470 2.12 6.39 -6.07
N GLY A 471 2.32 5.49 -7.02
CA GLY A 471 3.05 5.71 -8.26
C GLY A 471 2.34 6.64 -9.24
N ALA A 472 3.04 7.04 -10.29
CA ALA A 472 2.51 7.84 -11.40
C ALA A 472 3.12 7.37 -12.73
N PRO A 473 2.68 6.22 -13.27
CA PRO A 473 3.31 5.57 -14.43
C PRO A 473 3.31 6.40 -15.72
N GLY A 474 2.37 7.32 -15.86
CA GLY A 474 2.34 8.31 -16.95
C GLY A 474 3.57 9.24 -16.95
N ARG A 475 4.27 9.39 -15.82
CA ARG A 475 5.52 10.13 -15.69
C ARG A 475 6.71 9.18 -15.75
N PHE A 476 7.56 9.33 -16.72
CA PHE A 476 8.74 8.47 -16.91
C PHE A 476 9.90 8.90 -16.02
N GLY A 477 9.80 8.65 -14.72
CA GLY A 477 10.82 8.93 -13.71
C GLY A 477 10.82 10.37 -13.16
N VAL A 478 11.72 10.61 -12.22
CA VAL A 478 11.93 11.86 -11.47
C VAL A 478 13.32 12.43 -11.82
N SER A 479 13.43 13.74 -12.01
CA SER A 479 14.74 14.37 -12.24
C SER A 479 15.52 14.54 -10.93
N PRO A 480 16.88 14.55 -10.93
CA PRO A 480 17.67 14.84 -9.74
C PRO A 480 17.29 16.17 -9.06
N ALA A 481 17.02 17.20 -9.83
CA ALA A 481 16.63 18.52 -9.31
C ALA A 481 15.27 18.45 -8.60
N GLU A 482 14.29 17.78 -9.19
CA GLU A 482 12.98 17.55 -8.58
C GLU A 482 13.14 16.71 -7.30
N PHE A 483 13.90 15.61 -7.33
CA PHE A 483 14.19 14.80 -6.18
C PHE A 483 14.75 15.63 -5.01
N HIS A 484 15.75 16.47 -5.25
CA HIS A 484 16.33 17.31 -4.21
C HIS A 484 15.34 18.33 -3.64
N LEU A 485 14.45 18.90 -4.47
CA LEU A 485 13.40 19.82 -4.00
C LEU A 485 12.43 19.10 -3.07
N LEU A 486 11.97 17.91 -3.42
CA LEU A 486 11.04 17.10 -2.62
C LEU A 486 11.68 16.66 -1.29
N GLN A 487 12.96 16.23 -1.33
CA GLN A 487 13.70 15.88 -0.12
C GLN A 487 13.89 17.10 0.81
N ALA A 488 14.19 18.27 0.27
CA ALA A 488 14.31 19.51 1.06
C ALA A 488 12.97 19.93 1.67
N GLU A 489 11.87 19.73 0.96
CA GLU A 489 10.52 19.97 1.46
C GLU A 489 10.18 19.02 2.61
N ARG A 490 10.43 17.71 2.46
CA ARG A 490 10.23 16.71 3.52
C ARG A 490 11.04 17.04 4.77
N ALA A 491 12.33 17.39 4.62
CA ALA A 491 13.18 17.79 5.74
C ALA A 491 12.62 18.99 6.52
N ARG A 492 11.95 19.91 5.84
CA ARG A 492 11.41 21.13 6.44
C ARG A 492 10.03 20.97 7.04
N LEU A 493 9.12 20.26 6.35
CA LEU A 493 7.70 20.23 6.71
C LEU A 493 7.32 18.95 7.47
N TRP A 494 7.94 17.83 7.13
CA TRP A 494 7.58 16.51 7.63
C TRP A 494 8.82 15.67 8.00
N PRO A 495 9.71 16.19 8.88
CA PRO A 495 10.98 15.51 9.20
C PRO A 495 10.77 14.15 9.87
N LYS A 496 9.61 13.92 10.46
CA LYS A 496 9.22 12.65 11.10
C LYS A 496 8.25 11.80 10.27
N ALA A 497 7.95 12.20 9.02
CA ALA A 497 7.22 11.31 8.11
C ALA A 497 8.00 10.02 7.88
N MET A 498 7.31 8.90 7.78
CA MET A 498 7.95 7.64 7.39
C MET A 498 8.35 7.70 5.91
N THR A 499 9.41 7.00 5.55
CA THR A 499 9.80 6.74 4.15
C THR A 499 9.91 5.23 3.96
N THR A 500 9.40 4.73 2.84
CA THR A 500 9.38 3.29 2.59
C THR A 500 9.91 2.95 1.20
N LEU A 501 10.29 1.69 1.01
CA LEU A 501 10.61 1.10 -0.29
C LEU A 501 9.76 -0.15 -0.53
N THR A 502 9.80 -1.12 0.37
CA THR A 502 8.93 -2.30 0.34
C THR A 502 7.94 -2.20 1.49
N THR A 503 6.69 -2.57 1.25
CA THR A 503 5.66 -2.76 2.28
C THR A 503 4.88 -4.05 2.02
N HIS A 504 3.94 -4.38 2.89
CA HIS A 504 3.00 -5.46 2.68
C HIS A 504 2.00 -5.23 1.52
N ASP A 505 1.87 -3.97 1.04
CA ASP A 505 0.95 -3.56 -0.04
C ASP A 505 1.67 -3.30 -1.36
N THR A 506 3.00 -3.19 -1.36
CA THR A 506 3.72 -2.94 -2.61
C THR A 506 3.57 -4.12 -3.57
N LYS A 507 3.35 -3.79 -4.83
CA LYS A 507 3.13 -4.77 -5.90
C LYS A 507 4.40 -5.56 -6.23
N ARG A 508 5.56 -5.02 -5.85
CA ARG A 508 6.90 -5.62 -6.03
C ARG A 508 7.82 -5.19 -4.91
N GLY A 509 8.77 -6.05 -4.55
CA GLY A 509 9.86 -5.69 -3.64
C GLY A 509 10.81 -4.63 -4.25
N GLU A 510 11.54 -3.94 -3.41
CA GLU A 510 12.45 -2.85 -3.82
C GLU A 510 13.56 -3.31 -4.77
N ASP A 511 14.02 -4.56 -4.64
CA ASP A 511 15.09 -5.11 -5.48
C ASP A 511 14.56 -5.49 -6.86
N VAL A 512 13.36 -6.06 -6.92
CA VAL A 512 12.64 -6.34 -8.17
C VAL A 512 12.44 -5.05 -8.96
N ARG A 513 11.94 -3.97 -8.31
CA ARG A 513 11.77 -2.67 -8.96
C ARG A 513 13.11 -2.05 -9.38
N SER A 514 14.16 -2.24 -8.59
CA SER A 514 15.52 -1.74 -8.94
C SER A 514 16.03 -2.40 -10.20
N ARG A 515 15.88 -3.73 -10.32
CA ARG A 515 16.28 -4.46 -11.53
C ARG A 515 15.44 -4.07 -12.75
N ILE A 516 14.12 -3.96 -12.61
CA ILE A 516 13.24 -3.51 -13.70
C ILE A 516 13.61 -2.09 -14.14
N SER A 517 13.97 -1.17 -13.23
CA SER A 517 14.39 0.18 -13.60
C SER A 517 15.67 0.20 -14.44
N CYS A 518 16.59 -0.76 -14.24
CA CYS A 518 17.81 -0.91 -15.03
C CYS A 518 17.55 -1.36 -16.49
N ILE A 519 16.36 -1.91 -16.81
CA ILE A 519 15.93 -2.12 -18.20
C ILE A 519 16.07 -0.82 -19.01
N THR A 520 15.78 0.32 -18.38
CA THR A 520 15.85 1.63 -19.05
C THR A 520 17.27 2.06 -19.43
N GLU A 521 18.31 1.50 -18.79
CA GLU A 521 19.71 1.76 -19.16
C GLU A 521 20.16 0.89 -20.35
N SER A 522 19.43 -0.20 -20.65
CA SER A 522 19.68 -1.12 -21.76
C SER A 522 18.41 -1.34 -22.60
N ALA A 523 17.66 -0.24 -22.85
CA ALA A 523 16.33 -0.29 -23.47
C ALA A 523 16.32 -0.90 -24.87
N GLU A 524 17.35 -0.64 -25.69
CA GLU A 524 17.49 -1.20 -27.03
C GLU A 524 17.69 -2.73 -26.99
N ARG A 525 18.50 -3.23 -26.04
CA ARG A 525 18.69 -4.67 -25.84
C ARG A 525 17.42 -5.33 -25.31
N PHE A 526 16.67 -4.63 -24.46
CA PHE A 526 15.38 -5.13 -24.01
C PHE A 526 14.37 -5.23 -25.16
N ALA A 527 14.35 -4.23 -26.06
CA ALA A 527 13.52 -4.30 -27.25
C ALA A 527 13.90 -5.49 -28.15
N GLU A 528 15.19 -5.73 -28.39
CA GLU A 528 15.67 -6.93 -29.12
C GLU A 528 15.23 -8.24 -28.45
N LEU A 529 15.27 -8.32 -27.13
CA LEU A 529 14.76 -9.48 -26.37
C LEU A 529 13.26 -9.65 -26.59
N CYS A 530 12.49 -8.58 -26.49
CA CYS A 530 11.05 -8.62 -26.76
C CYS A 530 10.72 -9.10 -28.17
N ASP A 531 11.47 -8.64 -29.17
CA ASP A 531 11.29 -9.07 -30.58
C ASP A 531 11.59 -10.59 -30.80
N SER A 532 12.34 -11.22 -29.90
CA SER A 532 12.68 -12.65 -29.99
C SER A 532 11.63 -13.56 -29.36
N ILE A 533 10.66 -13.03 -28.61
CA ILE A 533 9.64 -13.78 -27.86
C ILE A 533 8.31 -13.74 -28.61
N GLU A 534 7.63 -14.87 -28.72
CA GLU A 534 6.25 -14.94 -29.21
C GLU A 534 5.27 -14.64 -28.10
N TYR A 535 4.25 -13.82 -28.36
CA TYR A 535 3.26 -13.39 -27.40
C TYR A 535 1.87 -13.94 -27.69
N VAL A 536 1.19 -14.47 -26.66
CA VAL A 536 -0.23 -14.85 -26.73
C VAL A 536 -1.11 -13.59 -26.66
N ASP A 537 -0.79 -12.70 -25.76
CA ASP A 537 -1.39 -11.39 -25.62
C ASP A 537 -0.29 -10.37 -25.32
N GLY A 538 -0.13 -9.36 -26.17
CA GLY A 538 1.00 -8.43 -26.07
C GLY A 538 1.01 -7.64 -24.77
N GLY A 539 -0.15 -7.17 -24.30
CA GLY A 539 -0.26 -6.38 -23.07
C GLY A 539 0.08 -7.21 -21.82
N THR A 540 -0.57 -8.34 -21.66
CA THR A 540 -0.36 -9.24 -20.51
C THR A 540 1.06 -9.80 -20.48
N CYS A 541 1.54 -10.31 -21.62
CA CYS A 541 2.87 -10.92 -21.68
C CYS A 541 4.00 -9.89 -21.50
N HIS A 542 3.88 -8.68 -22.06
CA HIS A 542 4.86 -7.62 -21.84
C HIS A 542 4.95 -7.18 -20.37
N PHE A 543 3.79 -7.07 -19.72
CA PHE A 543 3.71 -6.80 -18.26
C PHE A 543 4.40 -7.92 -17.47
N LEU A 544 4.09 -9.18 -17.75
CA LEU A 544 4.66 -10.33 -17.07
C LEU A 544 6.17 -10.48 -17.34
N LEU A 545 6.64 -10.27 -18.57
CA LEU A 545 8.07 -10.38 -18.92
C LEU A 545 8.93 -9.42 -18.09
N GLN A 546 8.50 -8.16 -17.90
CA GLN A 546 9.23 -7.22 -17.03
C GLN A 546 9.29 -7.71 -15.57
N ASN A 547 8.19 -8.30 -15.07
CA ASN A 547 8.18 -8.88 -13.72
C ASN A 547 9.05 -10.14 -13.63
N MET A 548 9.04 -11.01 -14.65
CA MET A 548 9.92 -12.17 -14.75
C MET A 548 11.40 -11.74 -14.72
N ILE A 549 11.79 -10.72 -15.50
CA ILE A 549 13.15 -10.15 -15.46
C ILE A 549 13.49 -9.65 -14.06
N GLY A 550 12.54 -9.03 -13.38
CA GLY A 550 12.70 -8.50 -12.02
C GLY A 550 13.08 -9.58 -10.98
N VAL A 551 12.53 -10.80 -11.12
CA VAL A 551 12.76 -11.93 -10.19
C VAL A 551 13.69 -13.00 -10.77
N TRP A 552 14.18 -12.85 -12.01
CA TRP A 552 14.98 -13.87 -12.69
C TRP A 552 16.30 -14.15 -11.96
N PRO A 553 16.64 -15.42 -11.69
CA PRO A 553 17.92 -15.77 -11.05
C PRO A 553 19.10 -15.44 -11.97
N ALA A 554 20.16 -14.86 -11.41
CA ALA A 554 21.33 -14.42 -12.18
C ALA A 554 22.08 -15.58 -12.87
N ASP A 555 21.96 -16.78 -12.31
CA ASP A 555 22.54 -18.00 -12.87
C ASP A 555 21.62 -18.72 -13.88
N GLY A 556 20.43 -18.19 -14.12
CA GLY A 556 19.41 -18.75 -15.00
C GLY A 556 18.72 -20.02 -14.48
N GLN A 557 18.96 -20.42 -13.23
CA GLN A 557 18.37 -21.62 -12.65
C GLN A 557 16.97 -21.31 -12.08
N VAL A 558 15.95 -21.28 -12.94
CA VAL A 558 14.55 -21.10 -12.51
C VAL A 558 14.10 -22.37 -11.79
N THR A 559 13.85 -22.26 -10.49
CA THR A 559 13.37 -23.37 -9.65
C THR A 559 11.88 -23.62 -9.85
N ASP A 560 11.41 -24.84 -9.47
CA ASP A 560 9.97 -25.14 -9.49
C ASP A 560 9.18 -24.16 -8.58
N GLU A 561 9.73 -23.79 -7.42
CA GLU A 561 9.14 -22.81 -6.52
C GLU A 561 8.96 -21.43 -7.20
N LEU A 562 9.98 -20.92 -7.90
CA LEU A 562 9.86 -19.66 -8.62
C LEU A 562 8.84 -19.76 -9.75
N ARG A 563 8.78 -20.89 -10.46
CA ARG A 563 7.79 -21.14 -11.50
C ARG A 563 6.36 -21.10 -10.94
N GLU A 564 6.11 -21.78 -9.81
CA GLU A 564 4.82 -21.76 -9.12
C GLU A 564 4.44 -20.33 -8.67
N ARG A 565 5.39 -19.55 -8.14
CA ARG A 565 5.19 -18.16 -7.75
C ARG A 565 4.83 -17.28 -8.95
N LEU A 566 5.49 -17.47 -10.09
CA LEU A 566 5.18 -16.74 -11.33
C LEU A 566 3.77 -17.07 -11.85
N HIS A 567 3.35 -18.34 -11.79
CA HIS A 567 1.99 -18.73 -12.13
C HIS A 567 0.95 -18.09 -11.22
N ALA A 568 1.15 -18.15 -9.90
CA ALA A 568 0.25 -17.51 -8.92
C ALA A 568 0.18 -16.00 -9.10
N TYR A 569 1.32 -15.36 -9.37
CA TYR A 569 1.36 -13.93 -9.66
C TYR A 569 0.62 -13.56 -10.95
N ALA A 570 0.82 -14.34 -12.02
CA ALA A 570 0.16 -14.11 -13.31
C ALA A 570 -1.37 -14.22 -13.19
N GLU A 571 -1.87 -15.23 -12.46
CA GLU A 571 -3.30 -15.39 -12.19
C GLU A 571 -3.87 -14.15 -11.49
N LYS A 572 -3.25 -13.70 -10.41
CA LYS A 572 -3.66 -12.48 -9.71
C LYS A 572 -3.60 -11.27 -10.64
N ALA A 573 -2.49 -11.07 -11.35
CA ALA A 573 -2.30 -9.90 -12.21
C ALA A 573 -3.33 -9.84 -13.34
N MET A 574 -3.66 -10.96 -13.97
CA MET A 574 -4.66 -11.01 -15.03
C MET A 574 -6.06 -10.70 -14.51
N ARG A 575 -6.43 -11.24 -13.34
CA ARG A 575 -7.74 -11.04 -12.72
C ARG A 575 -7.94 -9.61 -12.21
N GLU A 576 -6.89 -8.99 -11.67
CA GLU A 576 -6.91 -7.56 -11.28
C GLU A 576 -6.95 -6.65 -12.52
N ALA A 577 -6.19 -6.96 -13.57
CA ALA A 577 -6.23 -6.21 -14.83
C ALA A 577 -7.63 -6.18 -15.45
N GLY A 578 -8.42 -7.25 -15.28
CA GLY A 578 -9.82 -7.34 -15.70
C GLY A 578 -10.03 -7.21 -17.21
N VAL A 579 -9.05 -7.58 -18.05
CA VAL A 579 -9.14 -7.43 -19.51
C VAL A 579 -9.76 -8.67 -20.15
N HIS A 580 -9.24 -9.84 -19.83
CA HIS A 580 -9.67 -11.12 -20.44
C HIS A 580 -10.28 -12.08 -19.43
N THR A 581 -9.99 -11.91 -18.16
CA THR A 581 -10.43 -12.71 -17.04
C THR A 581 -10.59 -11.81 -15.81
N THR A 582 -11.49 -12.17 -14.89
CA THR A 582 -11.70 -11.43 -13.63
C THR A 582 -11.87 -12.41 -12.48
N TRP A 583 -11.87 -11.93 -11.22
CA TRP A 583 -12.16 -12.76 -10.04
C TRP A 583 -13.56 -13.40 -10.08
N PHE A 584 -14.50 -12.82 -10.80
CA PHE A 584 -15.90 -13.25 -10.84
C PHE A 584 -16.29 -13.99 -12.14
N ASP A 585 -15.61 -13.66 -13.23
CA ASP A 585 -15.82 -14.26 -14.54
C ASP A 585 -14.48 -14.78 -15.08
N VAL A 586 -14.06 -15.95 -14.55
CA VAL A 586 -12.78 -16.57 -14.87
C VAL A 586 -12.79 -17.14 -16.29
N ASN A 587 -11.82 -16.74 -17.10
CA ASN A 587 -11.59 -17.29 -18.43
C ASN A 587 -10.46 -18.32 -18.36
N GLU A 588 -10.81 -19.56 -18.03
CA GLU A 588 -9.84 -20.67 -17.86
C GLU A 588 -8.99 -20.92 -19.12
N GLU A 589 -9.54 -20.74 -20.32
CA GLU A 589 -8.80 -20.94 -21.57
C GLU A 589 -7.70 -19.87 -21.74
N PHE A 590 -8.02 -18.61 -21.44
CA PHE A 590 -7.04 -17.52 -21.49
C PHE A 590 -5.96 -17.70 -20.42
N GLU A 591 -6.37 -17.95 -19.16
CA GLU A 591 -5.41 -18.17 -18.05
C GLU A 591 -4.48 -19.35 -18.38
N ALA A 592 -4.99 -20.48 -18.85
CA ALA A 592 -4.18 -21.64 -19.26
C ALA A 592 -3.21 -21.29 -20.41
N SER A 593 -3.60 -20.44 -21.36
CA SER A 593 -2.71 -20.01 -22.46
C SER A 593 -1.54 -19.15 -21.96
N ILE A 594 -1.78 -18.29 -20.95
CA ILE A 594 -0.72 -17.48 -20.33
C ILE A 594 0.20 -18.35 -19.47
N HIS A 595 -0.34 -19.32 -18.73
CA HIS A 595 0.48 -20.29 -17.99
C HIS A 595 1.39 -21.08 -18.92
N GLN A 596 0.88 -21.55 -20.05
CA GLN A 596 1.70 -22.21 -21.06
C GLN A 596 2.75 -21.28 -21.66
N TRP A 597 2.41 -19.99 -21.87
CA TRP A 597 3.37 -18.99 -22.36
C TRP A 597 4.51 -18.77 -21.35
N ILE A 598 4.23 -18.68 -20.04
CA ILE A 598 5.25 -18.57 -19.00
C ILE A 598 6.20 -19.77 -19.07
N ASP A 599 5.67 -21.00 -19.11
CA ASP A 599 6.47 -22.22 -19.17
C ASP A 599 7.34 -22.27 -20.42
N SER A 600 6.77 -22.01 -21.59
CA SER A 600 7.54 -22.01 -22.85
C SER A 600 8.59 -20.89 -22.88
N THR A 601 8.29 -19.72 -22.33
CA THR A 601 9.25 -18.61 -22.25
C THR A 601 10.44 -18.98 -21.34
N ILE A 602 10.19 -19.65 -20.22
CA ILE A 602 11.25 -20.14 -19.33
C ILE A 602 12.08 -21.22 -20.03
N ASP A 603 11.42 -22.17 -20.67
CA ASP A 603 12.09 -23.36 -21.23
C ASP A 603 12.80 -23.07 -22.57
N ASP A 604 12.23 -22.22 -23.44
CA ASP A 604 12.73 -21.98 -24.80
C ASP A 604 13.54 -20.67 -24.91
N GLN A 605 13.27 -19.65 -24.06
CA GLN A 605 13.92 -18.33 -24.11
C GLN A 605 14.75 -18.01 -22.85
N GLY A 606 14.86 -18.98 -21.93
CA GLY A 606 15.55 -18.78 -20.65
C GLY A 606 17.03 -18.39 -20.79
N GLU A 607 17.72 -18.86 -21.84
CA GLU A 607 19.12 -18.47 -22.10
C GLU A 607 19.25 -16.99 -22.50
N GLU A 608 18.35 -16.49 -23.35
CA GLU A 608 18.33 -15.10 -23.80
C GLU A 608 17.95 -14.15 -22.64
N ILE A 609 16.95 -14.52 -21.83
CA ILE A 609 16.56 -13.76 -20.64
C ILE A 609 17.72 -13.71 -19.65
N THR A 610 18.36 -14.88 -19.40
CA THR A 610 19.55 -14.95 -18.52
C THR A 610 20.68 -14.07 -19.00
N ALA A 611 20.96 -14.05 -20.30
CA ALA A 611 21.99 -13.19 -20.89
C ALA A 611 21.66 -11.71 -20.69
N PHE A 612 20.40 -11.31 -20.87
CA PHE A 612 19.95 -9.94 -20.61
C PHE A 612 20.03 -9.57 -19.13
N VAL A 613 19.54 -10.46 -18.24
CA VAL A 613 19.61 -10.24 -16.79
C VAL A 613 21.06 -10.15 -16.32
N ALA A 614 21.96 -10.99 -16.82
CA ALA A 614 23.38 -10.94 -16.48
C ALA A 614 24.04 -9.59 -16.89
N GLU A 615 23.58 -8.95 -17.96
CA GLU A 615 24.04 -7.63 -18.37
C GLU A 615 23.65 -6.55 -17.36
N ILE A 616 22.40 -6.56 -16.88
CA ILE A 616 21.86 -5.51 -16.00
C ILE A 616 22.02 -5.80 -14.50
N ALA A 617 22.27 -7.05 -14.08
CA ALA A 617 22.32 -7.44 -12.67
C ALA A 617 23.37 -6.67 -11.84
N PRO A 618 24.61 -6.44 -12.31
CA PRO A 618 25.57 -5.63 -11.54
C PRO A 618 25.09 -4.19 -11.29
N ALA A 619 24.37 -3.63 -12.28
CA ALA A 619 23.77 -2.30 -12.13
C ALA A 619 22.59 -2.34 -11.15
N ALA A 620 21.77 -3.37 -11.21
CA ALA A 620 20.62 -3.53 -10.32
C ALA A 620 21.03 -3.64 -8.83
N GLU A 621 22.12 -4.35 -8.54
CA GLU A 621 22.69 -4.43 -7.19
C GLU A 621 23.13 -3.04 -6.69
N VAL A 622 23.87 -2.28 -7.51
CA VAL A 622 24.29 -0.92 -7.17
C VAL A 622 23.08 0.00 -6.96
N VAL A 623 22.07 -0.04 -7.83
CA VAL A 623 20.85 0.76 -7.71
C VAL A 623 20.09 0.40 -6.44
N SER A 624 19.94 -0.88 -6.13
CA SER A 624 19.21 -1.34 -4.95
C SER A 624 19.86 -0.85 -3.64
N ILE A 625 21.17 -1.03 -3.49
CA ILE A 625 21.92 -0.53 -2.33
C ILE A 625 21.87 1.01 -2.27
N SER A 626 22.04 1.68 -3.41
CA SER A 626 21.99 3.16 -3.50
C SER A 626 20.63 3.72 -3.09
N LYS A 627 19.56 3.09 -3.54
CA LYS A 627 18.18 3.46 -3.19
C LYS A 627 17.92 3.29 -1.70
N LYS A 628 18.29 2.14 -1.12
CA LYS A 628 18.17 1.87 0.32
C LYS A 628 19.00 2.88 1.13
N LEU A 629 20.21 3.17 0.70
CA LEU A 629 21.07 4.15 1.38
C LEU A 629 20.47 5.56 1.34
N LEU A 630 19.93 6.00 0.19
CA LEU A 630 19.23 7.30 0.10
C LEU A 630 17.99 7.36 0.99
N GLN A 631 17.25 6.25 1.12
CA GLN A 631 16.13 6.16 2.04
C GLN A 631 16.59 6.31 3.50
N ILE A 632 17.61 5.55 3.91
CA ILE A 632 18.08 5.55 5.31
C ILE A 632 18.70 6.89 5.68
N MET A 633 19.52 7.49 4.82
CA MET A 633 20.24 8.73 5.09
C MET A 633 19.45 9.99 4.74
N GLY A 634 18.33 9.85 4.04
CA GLY A 634 17.44 10.94 3.64
C GLY A 634 16.60 11.54 4.77
N PRO A 635 15.83 12.60 4.47
CA PRO A 635 14.82 13.14 5.37
C PRO A 635 13.64 12.18 5.59
N GLY A 636 13.06 12.25 6.78
CA GLY A 636 12.03 11.32 7.23
C GLY A 636 12.61 10.16 8.04
N ILE A 637 11.77 9.24 8.48
CA ILE A 637 12.16 8.05 9.25
C ILE A 637 12.02 6.82 8.34
N PRO A 638 13.12 6.15 7.99
CA PRO A 638 13.08 5.01 7.07
C PRO A 638 12.42 3.81 7.74
N ASP A 639 11.53 3.15 7.00
CA ASP A 639 11.03 1.82 7.32
C ASP A 639 11.86 0.75 6.62
N ILE A 640 12.28 -0.24 7.37
CA ILE A 640 12.89 -1.47 6.85
C ILE A 640 11.81 -2.54 6.92
N TYR A 641 11.29 -2.93 5.77
CA TYR A 641 10.37 -4.05 5.70
C TYR A 641 11.10 -5.35 5.98
N GLN A 642 10.48 -6.26 6.74
CA GLN A 642 11.09 -7.52 7.16
C GLN A 642 11.82 -8.24 6.02
N GLY A 643 13.09 -8.56 6.25
CA GLY A 643 13.91 -9.31 5.31
C GLY A 643 14.62 -8.49 4.25
N THR A 644 14.28 -7.20 4.04
CA THR A 644 14.87 -6.38 2.97
C THR A 644 16.29 -5.87 3.26
N GLU A 645 16.86 -6.22 4.38
CA GLU A 645 18.29 -6.05 4.65
C GLU A 645 19.17 -7.04 3.87
N PHE A 646 18.57 -8.09 3.30
CA PHE A 646 19.12 -8.91 2.22
C PHE A 646 18.40 -8.58 0.92
N PHE A 647 18.94 -9.04 -0.20
CA PHE A 647 18.22 -8.96 -1.47
C PHE A 647 17.00 -9.89 -1.47
N THR A 648 15.89 -9.39 -1.99
CA THR A 648 14.62 -10.12 -2.05
C THR A 648 14.04 -10.08 -3.45
N ASP A 649 13.42 -11.18 -3.88
CA ASP A 649 12.75 -11.32 -5.17
C ASP A 649 11.22 -11.32 -5.04
N SER A 650 10.67 -10.65 -4.01
CA SER A 650 9.24 -10.68 -3.72
C SER A 650 8.41 -9.89 -4.72
N LEU A 651 7.28 -10.48 -5.12
CA LEU A 651 6.19 -9.88 -5.85
C LEU A 651 5.09 -9.43 -4.87
N VAL A 652 3.85 -9.21 -5.37
CA VAL A 652 2.73 -8.75 -4.53
C VAL A 652 2.31 -9.83 -3.50
N ASP A 653 1.58 -9.41 -2.48
CA ASP A 653 1.02 -10.33 -1.49
C ASP A 653 0.28 -11.54 -2.13
N PRO A 654 0.39 -12.73 -1.55
CA PRO A 654 1.05 -13.08 -0.28
C PRO A 654 2.58 -13.29 -0.38
N ASP A 655 3.19 -13.19 -1.55
CA ASP A 655 4.61 -13.48 -1.80
C ASP A 655 5.55 -12.58 -0.99
N ASN A 656 5.21 -11.30 -0.79
CA ASN A 656 5.99 -10.36 0.02
C ASN A 656 5.84 -10.55 1.55
N ARG A 657 5.09 -11.55 2.02
CA ARG A 657 4.86 -11.83 3.44
C ARG A 657 5.48 -13.15 3.90
N ARG A 658 6.45 -13.68 3.14
CA ARG A 658 7.19 -14.90 3.50
C ARG A 658 7.94 -14.73 4.82
N ARG A 659 8.09 -15.82 5.57
CA ARG A 659 8.85 -15.83 6.83
C ARG A 659 10.32 -15.50 6.60
N VAL A 660 10.87 -14.69 7.50
CA VAL A 660 12.28 -14.28 7.49
C VAL A 660 13.11 -15.19 8.39
N ASP A 661 14.27 -15.64 7.91
CA ASP A 661 15.26 -16.35 8.74
C ASP A 661 16.14 -15.34 9.47
N PHE A 662 15.73 -14.97 10.69
CA PHE A 662 16.48 -14.06 11.53
C PHE A 662 17.77 -14.66 12.09
N ALA A 663 17.91 -16.00 12.16
CA ALA A 663 19.12 -16.64 12.62
C ALA A 663 20.26 -16.43 11.59
N GLU A 664 19.98 -16.64 10.32
CA GLU A 664 20.91 -16.36 9.22
C GLU A 664 21.34 -14.88 9.21
N ARG A 665 20.38 -13.95 9.39
CA ARG A 665 20.65 -12.50 9.42
C ARG A 665 21.49 -12.09 10.60
N MET A 666 21.29 -12.69 11.78
CA MET A 666 22.12 -12.46 12.96
C MET A 666 23.56 -12.94 12.73
N GLU A 667 23.75 -14.13 12.12
CA GLU A 667 25.08 -14.63 11.77
C GLU A 667 25.77 -13.72 10.75
N ALA A 668 25.04 -13.23 9.75
CA ALA A 668 25.56 -12.27 8.78
C ALA A 668 25.94 -10.96 9.44
N LEU A 669 25.11 -10.41 10.33
CA LEU A 669 25.37 -9.18 11.07
C LEU A 669 26.62 -9.32 11.97
N ASP A 670 26.82 -10.51 12.56
CA ASP A 670 28.02 -10.85 13.31
C ASP A 670 29.29 -10.85 12.42
N ARG A 671 29.18 -11.33 11.18
CA ARG A 671 30.29 -11.32 10.22
C ARG A 671 30.63 -9.91 9.78
N VAL A 672 29.63 -9.18 9.27
CA VAL A 672 29.85 -7.85 8.68
C VAL A 672 30.31 -6.82 9.71
N SER A 673 29.89 -6.94 10.98
CA SER A 673 30.36 -6.09 12.07
C SER A 673 31.87 -6.25 12.38
N ARG A 674 32.50 -7.32 11.90
CA ARG A 674 33.95 -7.56 11.96
C ARG A 674 34.67 -7.25 10.66
N GLY A 675 33.96 -6.70 9.66
CA GLY A 675 34.50 -6.43 8.32
C GLY A 675 34.63 -7.67 7.42
N ASP A 676 33.99 -8.81 7.77
CA ASP A 676 34.01 -10.03 6.98
C ASP A 676 32.76 -10.08 6.08
N VAL A 677 32.87 -9.48 4.88
CA VAL A 677 31.83 -9.42 3.85
C VAL A 677 32.12 -10.47 2.79
N ARG A 678 31.19 -11.43 2.58
CA ARG A 678 31.39 -12.62 1.75
C ARG A 678 30.43 -12.72 0.55
N SER A 679 29.33 -11.99 0.59
CA SER A 679 28.27 -12.04 -0.43
C SER A 679 27.72 -10.64 -0.69
N THR A 680 26.90 -10.51 -1.72
CA THR A 680 26.15 -9.26 -1.99
C THR A 680 25.16 -8.94 -0.87
N ASP A 681 24.55 -9.95 -0.24
CA ASP A 681 23.70 -9.77 0.95
C ASP A 681 24.49 -9.24 2.15
N ASP A 682 25.69 -9.80 2.39
CA ASP A 682 26.58 -9.26 3.44
C ASP A 682 26.95 -7.80 3.17
N GLU A 683 27.22 -7.43 1.91
CA GLU A 683 27.54 -6.06 1.53
C GLU A 683 26.37 -5.12 1.75
N ARG A 684 25.17 -5.51 1.34
CA ARG A 684 23.94 -4.76 1.57
C ARG A 684 23.69 -4.55 3.06
N LEU A 685 23.76 -5.63 3.86
CA LEU A 685 23.61 -5.57 5.31
C LEU A 685 24.65 -4.67 5.96
N TYR A 686 25.91 -4.74 5.51
CA TYR A 686 26.99 -3.87 6.00
C TYR A 686 26.69 -2.39 5.78
N VAL A 687 26.24 -2.03 4.57
CA VAL A 687 25.86 -0.65 4.24
C VAL A 687 24.69 -0.18 5.09
N ILE A 688 23.63 -1.01 5.23
CA ILE A 688 22.43 -0.69 6.02
C ILE A 688 22.79 -0.50 7.50
N ALA A 689 23.52 -1.45 8.10
CA ALA A 689 23.90 -1.38 9.50
C ALA A 689 24.80 -0.15 9.79
N THR A 690 25.77 0.14 8.91
CA THR A 690 26.62 1.31 9.01
C THR A 690 25.80 2.62 8.91
N ALA A 691 24.89 2.70 7.93
CA ALA A 691 24.02 3.87 7.75
C ALA A 691 23.12 4.11 8.96
N LEU A 692 22.52 3.07 9.54
CA LEU A 692 21.68 3.16 10.74
C LEU A 692 22.48 3.61 11.97
N GLN A 693 23.71 3.13 12.14
CA GLN A 693 24.62 3.57 13.23
C GLN A 693 24.93 5.06 13.09
N ILE A 694 25.26 5.53 11.87
CA ILE A 694 25.54 6.95 11.61
C ILE A 694 24.30 7.79 11.85
N ARG A 695 23.14 7.33 11.40
CA ARG A 695 21.87 8.02 11.61
C ARG A 695 21.56 8.21 13.10
N ASN A 696 21.83 7.18 13.93
CA ASN A 696 21.71 7.29 15.39
C ASN A 696 22.74 8.23 16.00
N GLN A 697 24.01 8.14 15.55
CA GLN A 697 25.10 8.94 16.09
C GLN A 697 24.93 10.46 15.84
N PHE A 698 24.41 10.83 14.68
CA PHE A 698 24.28 12.23 14.23
C PHE A 698 22.84 12.78 14.32
N GLU A 699 21.90 12.01 14.89
CA GLU A 699 20.50 12.42 15.11
C GLU A 699 19.85 13.02 13.85
N LEU A 700 19.93 12.27 12.71
CA LEU A 700 19.56 12.80 11.39
C LEU A 700 18.05 13.02 11.17
N ASP A 701 17.19 12.66 12.12
CA ASP A 701 15.74 12.80 12.01
C ASP A 701 15.27 14.25 11.78
N GLU A 702 15.93 15.23 12.43
CA GLU A 702 15.63 16.67 12.27
C GLU A 702 16.74 17.48 11.59
N ALA A 703 17.75 16.79 11.01
CA ALA A 703 18.88 17.47 10.37
C ALA A 703 18.46 18.18 9.08
N SER A 704 19.07 19.34 8.79
CA SER A 704 18.89 20.06 7.54
C SER A 704 19.31 19.24 6.32
N TYR A 705 18.83 19.60 5.16
CA TYR A 705 19.12 18.94 3.89
C TYR A 705 19.66 19.91 2.86
N LEU A 706 20.77 19.56 2.24
CA LEU A 706 21.30 20.25 1.08
C LEU A 706 21.78 19.24 0.03
N PRO A 707 21.64 19.52 -1.29
CA PRO A 707 22.24 18.70 -2.32
C PRO A 707 23.78 18.88 -2.33
N VAL A 708 24.50 17.80 -2.64
CA VAL A 708 25.93 17.82 -2.97
C VAL A 708 26.08 17.51 -4.46
N MET A 709 26.65 18.42 -5.21
CA MET A 709 26.74 18.33 -6.67
C MET A 709 28.14 17.89 -7.08
N ALA A 710 28.22 16.96 -8.04
CA ALA A 710 29.45 16.64 -8.74
C ALA A 710 29.67 17.56 -9.94
N THR A 711 30.91 17.59 -10.45
CA THR A 711 31.29 18.27 -11.69
C THR A 711 32.14 17.34 -12.54
N GLY A 712 32.01 17.41 -13.87
CA GLY A 712 32.74 16.57 -14.81
C GLY A 712 31.82 15.81 -15.79
N THR A 713 32.42 14.94 -16.57
CA THR A 713 31.76 14.25 -17.69
C THR A 713 30.58 13.36 -17.20
N MET A 714 30.76 12.71 -16.06
CA MET A 714 29.77 11.78 -15.49
C MET A 714 28.99 12.39 -14.31
N GLU A 715 28.90 13.72 -14.19
CA GLU A 715 28.20 14.41 -13.10
C GLU A 715 26.74 13.96 -12.88
N ARG A 716 26.06 13.53 -13.97
CA ARG A 716 24.66 13.08 -13.93
C ARG A 716 24.47 11.66 -13.37
N HIS A 717 25.58 10.95 -13.12
CA HIS A 717 25.59 9.58 -12.63
C HIS A 717 25.76 9.49 -11.11
N VAL A 718 25.78 10.60 -10.42
CA VAL A 718 25.84 10.66 -8.96
C VAL A 718 24.70 11.46 -8.38
N LEU A 719 24.22 11.03 -7.20
CA LEU A 719 23.34 11.80 -6.32
C LEU A 719 24.07 11.99 -5.00
N GLY A 720 24.16 13.25 -4.54
CA GLY A 720 24.82 13.60 -3.32
C GLY A 720 23.92 14.41 -2.39
N THR A 721 23.97 14.12 -1.09
CA THR A 721 23.21 14.82 -0.06
C THR A 721 24.08 15.16 1.15
N LEU A 722 23.89 16.34 1.72
CA LEU A 722 24.48 16.75 3.00
C LEU A 722 23.35 16.88 4.03
N ARG A 723 23.47 16.17 5.14
CA ARG A 723 22.56 16.21 6.28
C ARG A 723 23.25 16.88 7.47
N GLY A 724 22.60 17.92 8.00
CA GLY A 724 23.25 18.79 8.97
C GLY A 724 24.48 19.46 8.37
N GLU A 725 25.59 19.48 9.11
CA GLU A 725 26.87 20.00 8.65
C GLU A 725 27.94 18.92 8.47
N ASP A 726 27.62 17.67 8.88
CA ASP A 726 28.64 16.68 9.22
C ASP A 726 28.48 15.33 8.52
N VAL A 727 27.40 15.10 7.74
CA VAL A 727 27.15 13.82 7.07
C VAL A 727 26.84 14.02 5.60
N ILE A 728 27.69 13.49 4.72
CA ILE A 728 27.47 13.46 3.26
C ILE A 728 27.22 12.02 2.83
N THR A 729 26.18 11.84 2.02
CA THR A 729 25.90 10.56 1.34
C THR A 729 26.02 10.76 -0.14
N LEU A 730 26.78 9.91 -0.81
CA LEU A 730 26.96 9.90 -2.26
C LEU A 730 26.63 8.51 -2.79
N VAL A 731 25.84 8.46 -3.87
CA VAL A 731 25.44 7.19 -4.50
C VAL A 731 25.52 7.25 -6.01
N THR A 732 25.87 6.12 -6.62
CA THR A 732 25.85 5.98 -8.07
C THR A 732 24.40 5.84 -8.56
N ARG A 733 24.07 6.62 -9.57
CA ARG A 733 22.85 6.58 -10.34
C ARG A 733 23.16 6.16 -11.77
N ARG A 734 22.36 5.28 -12.37
CA ARG A 734 22.58 4.72 -13.72
C ARG A 734 23.98 4.11 -13.86
N PRO A 735 24.22 3.00 -13.15
CA PRO A 735 25.57 2.45 -13.06
C PRO A 735 26.07 1.73 -14.32
N LEU A 736 25.23 1.33 -15.30
CA LEU A 736 25.72 0.65 -16.52
C LEU A 736 26.72 1.50 -17.31
N ASP A 737 26.47 2.80 -17.46
CA ASP A 737 27.42 3.69 -18.11
C ASP A 737 28.75 3.77 -17.34
N ILE A 738 28.68 3.83 -16.01
CA ILE A 738 29.86 3.88 -15.15
C ILE A 738 30.65 2.57 -15.18
N LEU A 739 29.96 1.43 -15.20
CA LEU A 739 30.61 0.12 -15.31
C LEU A 739 31.36 -0.06 -16.64
N ARG A 740 30.88 0.60 -17.71
CA ARG A 740 31.48 0.57 -19.02
C ARG A 740 32.64 1.60 -19.19
N ASP A 741 32.41 2.86 -18.77
CA ASP A 741 33.22 4.00 -19.15
C ASP A 741 34.01 4.62 -17.98
N GLY A 742 33.75 4.17 -16.74
CA GLY A 742 34.33 4.73 -15.51
C GLY A 742 33.82 6.15 -15.18
N TRP A 743 34.40 6.78 -14.18
CA TRP A 743 34.02 8.11 -13.71
C TRP A 743 34.65 9.26 -14.50
N ALA A 744 35.62 8.96 -15.40
CA ALA A 744 36.37 9.95 -16.17
C ALA A 744 36.97 11.06 -15.28
N ASP A 745 36.72 12.35 -15.58
CA ASP A 745 37.20 13.53 -14.87
C ASP A 745 36.22 14.01 -13.76
N THR A 746 35.31 13.18 -13.34
CA THR A 746 34.23 13.59 -12.44
C THR A 746 34.71 13.67 -10.98
N THR A 747 34.43 14.82 -10.33
CA THR A 747 34.84 15.13 -8.97
C THR A 747 33.65 15.63 -8.14
N VAL A 748 33.78 15.56 -6.81
CA VAL A 748 32.90 16.22 -5.87
C VAL A 748 33.73 17.14 -4.95
N ALA A 749 33.27 18.37 -4.75
CA ALA A 749 33.87 19.30 -3.80
C ALA A 749 33.26 19.12 -2.40
N LEU A 750 34.08 18.66 -1.45
CA LEU A 750 33.65 18.53 -0.05
C LEU A 750 33.75 19.89 0.66
N PRO A 751 32.83 20.17 1.63
CA PRO A 751 32.99 21.31 2.52
C PRO A 751 34.30 21.27 3.28
N GLU A 752 34.77 22.44 3.77
CA GLU A 752 36.02 22.56 4.50
C GLU A 752 36.10 21.59 5.69
N GLY A 753 37.21 20.85 5.80
CA GLY A 753 37.43 19.84 6.84
C GLY A 753 37.90 18.50 6.25
N VAL A 754 38.27 17.60 7.15
CA VAL A 754 38.65 16.22 6.81
C VAL A 754 37.41 15.34 7.00
N TRP A 755 37.13 14.50 6.03
CA TRP A 755 35.95 13.61 5.97
C TRP A 755 36.42 12.16 5.94
N GLU A 756 35.83 11.33 6.80
CA GLU A 756 36.03 9.87 6.80
C GLU A 756 34.90 9.20 6.05
N ASP A 757 35.22 8.40 5.05
CA ASP A 757 34.24 7.47 4.46
C ASP A 757 34.07 6.28 5.40
N ARG A 758 32.88 6.16 5.95
CA ARG A 758 32.52 5.14 6.96
C ARG A 758 32.36 3.73 6.37
N LEU A 759 32.30 3.61 5.05
CA LEU A 759 32.22 2.31 4.38
C LEU A 759 33.61 1.75 4.05
N SER A 760 34.59 2.61 3.68
CA SER A 760 35.96 2.19 3.35
C SER A 760 37.01 2.53 4.40
N GLY A 761 36.71 3.44 5.30
CA GLY A 761 37.67 4.00 6.27
C GLY A 761 38.64 5.02 5.66
N SER A 762 38.49 5.39 4.40
CA SER A 762 39.34 6.31 3.70
C SER A 762 39.09 7.76 4.10
N MET A 763 40.16 8.60 4.11
CA MET A 763 40.08 10.02 4.46
C MET A 763 40.13 10.90 3.24
N TRP A 764 39.25 11.91 3.20
CA TRP A 764 39.08 12.80 2.07
C TRP A 764 39.02 14.27 2.51
N GLU A 765 39.51 15.18 1.67
CA GLU A 765 39.39 16.63 1.83
C GLU A 765 39.38 17.35 0.47
N GLY A 766 38.71 18.50 0.40
CA GLY A 766 38.71 19.35 -0.78
C GLY A 766 37.95 18.72 -1.97
N GLU A 767 38.59 18.73 -3.15
CA GLU A 767 38.03 18.17 -4.38
C GLU A 767 38.42 16.70 -4.52
N VAL A 768 37.42 15.81 -4.56
CA VAL A 768 37.60 14.35 -4.52
C VAL A 768 37.21 13.72 -5.84
N PRO A 769 38.12 12.99 -6.53
CA PRO A 769 37.77 12.23 -7.73
C PRO A 769 36.85 11.06 -7.38
N LEU A 770 35.74 10.92 -8.12
CA LEU A 770 34.77 9.84 -7.89
C LEU A 770 35.32 8.46 -8.23
N ASP A 771 36.23 8.36 -9.18
CA ASP A 771 36.94 7.12 -9.49
C ASP A 771 37.71 6.56 -8.29
N SER A 772 38.27 7.45 -7.45
CA SER A 772 38.96 7.05 -6.22
C SER A 772 38.01 6.78 -5.07
N LEU A 773 36.97 7.61 -4.91
CA LEU A 773 35.99 7.47 -3.85
C LEU A 773 35.16 6.19 -3.99
N PHE A 774 34.76 5.88 -5.20
CA PHE A 774 33.93 4.71 -5.53
C PHE A 774 34.74 3.51 -6.05
N SER A 775 36.03 3.44 -5.72
CA SER A 775 36.92 2.36 -6.18
C SER A 775 36.50 0.96 -5.75
N GLU A 776 35.83 0.83 -4.61
CA GLU A 776 35.37 -0.44 -4.05
C GLU A 776 33.85 -0.64 -4.16
N ARG A 777 33.09 0.47 -4.06
CA ARG A 777 31.64 0.47 -4.02
C ARG A 777 31.06 1.64 -4.78
N GLY A 778 29.82 1.50 -5.24
CA GLY A 778 29.09 2.61 -5.87
C GLY A 778 28.48 3.62 -4.87
N GLN A 779 28.81 3.53 -3.58
CA GLN A 779 28.26 4.35 -2.50
C GLN A 779 29.35 4.79 -1.52
N ALA A 780 29.15 5.96 -0.89
CA ALA A 780 29.99 6.46 0.18
C ALA A 780 29.16 7.21 1.24
N ILE A 781 29.56 7.08 2.49
CA ILE A 781 29.02 7.83 3.63
C ILE A 781 30.16 8.56 4.30
N LEU A 782 30.25 9.85 4.09
CA LEU A 782 31.32 10.68 4.62
C LEU A 782 30.84 11.37 5.90
N THR A 783 31.62 11.25 6.98
CA THR A 783 31.39 11.98 8.23
C THR A 783 32.58 12.91 8.51
N ARG A 784 32.26 14.13 8.99
CA ARG A 784 33.30 15.13 9.29
C ARG A 784 34.07 14.70 10.53
N MET A 785 35.40 14.73 10.47
CA MET A 785 36.26 14.40 11.61
C MET A 785 36.22 15.51 12.65
N GLY A 786 35.95 15.11 13.92
CA GLY A 786 35.93 16.05 15.06
C GLY A 786 34.56 16.69 15.31
N ALA A 787 33.51 16.17 14.61
CA ALA A 787 32.08 16.51 14.85
C ALA A 787 31.53 15.73 16.04
#